data_5759b8e7482b9171fb63bfd0a655d97b
#
_entry.id   5759b8e7482b9171fb63bfd0a655d97b
#
_cell.length_a   1.000
_cell.length_b   1.000
_cell.length_c   1.000
_cell.angle_alpha   90.00
_cell.angle_beta   90.00
_cell.angle_gamma   90.00
#
_symmetry.space_group_name_H-M   'P 1'
#
loop_
_entity.id
_entity.type
_entity.pdbx_description
1 polymer ?
#
loop_
_entity_poly.entity_id
_entity_poly.type
_entity_poly.pdbx_seq_one_letter_code
_entity_poly.pdbx_strand_id
1 'polypeptide(L)'
;DITGEFADPSAINDVGAMITYAKNMMLTDEQISELDCGVADTLKIYKKYCSELAVRGLMDYDDQMVTALDILTKCPDILDYYHGHFHYICVDEAQDTSKIQHEIIRVLAKGSGNIFMVGDEDQSIYAFRGAYPDALTDFEKTYENASVLFMERNFRSTPEIIGAANAFVSRFRRDKTICAVNEAGMPVRTVHCRGRATQYDFLCGIAKRNEMQTAALFRNNDSAVALVDMLERSGIGYRLKGGEKTFFTSKPVTDIVSIINFINDPYNVDEFMRIYYKIGLYINKQAAQTACRISAARHIPITDALLGPGEPTVGGGIELTESSRKNIMRMAEYAAQAHSAGASETLSIIWRTMQYSDYVHKNNLDGGKYDILRLLARNVSNGEQLTARLGELSEIMATHTDDPDSLFTMSTIHSSKGLEYDRVYLLDVIDNVLPSITSDKLDDKEDVKQYEEERRLFYVAMTRAKKELYLFSCTGESSEFVSEVDRDIPIEYTDSNDIFFSMFARDMLGREYCDRENGKGVVTAYCNDKLYIRYASGKSELKTLEEMLKDRDRTAHYITKEELDKLNTNDSAKADIVPSKRIVMPKEGDKLYHGVFGNGVIRSIDKLGIGTVYFEASGQTKRLMLETCVKNGIITV
;
A
#
# COMPACT_ATOMS: atom_id res chain seq x y z
N ASP A 1 9.76 -15.17 30.33
CA ASP A 1 10.51 -15.62 31.54
C ASP A 1 11.62 -14.62 31.96
N ILE A 2 12.20 -13.85 31.05
CA ILE A 2 13.32 -12.93 31.34
C ILE A 2 12.78 -11.58 31.80
N THR A 3 11.84 -11.01 31.07
CA THR A 3 11.24 -9.70 31.36
C THR A 3 10.11 -9.75 32.39
N GLY A 4 9.55 -10.92 32.64
CA GLY A 4 8.36 -11.10 33.52
C GLY A 4 7.05 -10.60 32.90
N GLU A 5 7.10 -10.18 31.65
CA GLU A 5 5.95 -9.69 30.88
C GLU A 5 5.45 -10.75 29.89
N PHE A 6 4.17 -10.67 29.52
CA PHE A 6 3.64 -11.45 28.42
C PHE A 6 4.17 -10.90 27.11
N ALA A 7 4.92 -11.72 26.36
CA ALA A 7 5.37 -11.36 25.03
C ALA A 7 4.18 -11.32 24.07
N ASP A 8 3.88 -10.16 23.54
CA ASP A 8 2.95 -10.05 22.42
C ASP A 8 3.63 -10.47 21.08
N PRO A 9 2.86 -10.77 20.02
CA PRO A 9 3.42 -11.18 18.74
C PRO A 9 4.36 -10.14 18.11
N SER A 10 4.17 -8.85 18.36
CA SER A 10 5.05 -7.79 17.86
C SER A 10 6.41 -7.87 18.53
N ALA A 11 6.45 -7.91 19.87
CA ALA A 11 7.69 -8.02 20.64
C ALA A 11 8.49 -9.29 20.27
N ILE A 12 7.80 -10.40 19.97
CA ILE A 12 8.47 -11.63 19.49
C ILE A 12 9.15 -11.40 18.14
N ASN A 13 8.47 -10.71 17.20
CA ASN A 13 9.03 -10.41 15.90
C ASN A 13 10.22 -9.44 16.01
N ASP A 14 10.12 -8.40 16.84
CA ASP A 14 11.18 -7.41 17.03
C ASP A 14 12.42 -8.05 17.64
N VAL A 15 12.25 -8.92 18.65
CA VAL A 15 13.35 -9.74 19.20
C VAL A 15 13.93 -10.69 18.16
N GLY A 16 13.11 -11.32 17.33
CA GLY A 16 13.56 -12.18 16.22
C GLY A 16 14.42 -11.41 15.22
N ALA A 17 13.97 -10.22 14.81
CA ALA A 17 14.72 -9.34 13.91
C ALA A 17 16.06 -8.91 14.52
N MET A 18 16.10 -8.55 15.81
CA MET A 18 17.31 -8.21 16.55
C MET A 18 18.31 -9.38 16.58
N ILE A 19 17.84 -10.60 16.84
CA ILE A 19 18.72 -11.80 16.85
C ILE A 19 19.32 -12.03 15.45
N THR A 20 18.51 -11.98 14.40
CA THR A 20 18.96 -12.10 13.02
C THR A 20 20.00 -11.03 12.67
N TYR A 21 19.72 -9.77 13.00
CA TYR A 21 20.63 -8.66 12.77
C TYR A 21 21.97 -8.86 13.51
N ALA A 22 21.93 -9.23 14.81
CA ALA A 22 23.12 -9.45 15.61
C ALA A 22 24.04 -10.54 15.03
N LYS A 23 23.47 -11.67 14.57
CA LYS A 23 24.23 -12.76 13.95
C LYS A 23 24.78 -12.36 12.59
N ASN A 24 23.98 -11.74 11.73
CA ASN A 24 24.37 -11.35 10.38
C ASN A 24 25.42 -10.24 10.36
N MET A 25 25.36 -9.32 11.31
CA MET A 25 26.36 -8.25 11.47
C MET A 25 27.55 -8.64 12.33
N MET A 26 27.58 -9.87 12.88
CA MET A 26 28.64 -10.38 13.75
C MET A 26 28.89 -9.44 14.94
N LEU A 27 27.83 -8.99 15.61
CA LEU A 27 27.92 -8.01 16.70
C LEU A 27 28.57 -8.62 17.96
N THR A 28 29.34 -7.79 18.67
CA THR A 28 29.86 -8.15 19.99
C THR A 28 28.80 -8.07 21.08
N ASP A 29 29.06 -8.66 22.24
CA ASP A 29 28.14 -8.61 23.39
C ASP A 29 27.80 -7.16 23.79
N GLU A 30 28.78 -6.25 23.73
CA GLU A 30 28.61 -4.83 24.02
C GLU A 30 27.63 -4.19 23.01
N GLN A 31 27.86 -4.44 21.72
CA GLN A 31 27.01 -3.91 20.65
C GLN A 31 25.57 -4.46 20.74
N ILE A 32 25.39 -5.75 21.08
CA ILE A 32 24.05 -6.34 21.27
C ILE A 32 23.35 -5.69 22.48
N SER A 33 24.08 -5.35 23.55
CA SER A 33 23.49 -4.70 24.73
C SER A 33 22.99 -3.27 24.46
N GLU A 34 23.52 -2.62 23.41
CA GLU A 34 23.13 -1.26 22.98
C GLU A 34 21.96 -1.25 21.99
N LEU A 35 21.56 -2.42 21.46
CA LEU A 35 20.43 -2.49 20.53
C LEU A 35 19.11 -2.21 21.26
N ASP A 36 18.30 -1.32 20.70
CA ASP A 36 16.91 -1.11 21.12
C ASP A 36 15.95 -1.91 20.21
N CYS A 37 15.26 -2.85 20.79
CA CYS A 37 14.17 -3.58 20.12
C CYS A 37 12.84 -3.48 20.91
N GLY A 38 12.68 -2.42 21.71
CA GLY A 38 11.49 -2.20 22.52
C GLY A 38 11.34 -3.15 23.72
N VAL A 39 12.37 -3.99 23.98
CA VAL A 39 12.39 -4.97 25.06
C VAL A 39 13.67 -4.81 25.86
N ALA A 40 13.57 -4.82 27.18
CA ALA A 40 14.72 -4.75 28.08
C ALA A 40 15.57 -6.03 28.03
N ASP A 41 16.85 -5.92 28.43
CA ASP A 41 17.76 -7.06 28.57
C ASP A 41 18.09 -7.82 27.24
N THR A 42 18.22 -7.12 26.12
CA THR A 42 18.48 -7.68 24.77
C THR A 42 19.57 -8.72 24.73
N LEU A 43 20.75 -8.44 25.33
CA LEU A 43 21.87 -9.39 25.40
C LEU A 43 21.52 -10.67 26.17
N LYS A 44 20.76 -10.56 27.25
CA LYS A 44 20.35 -11.71 28.06
C LYS A 44 19.36 -12.59 27.31
N ILE A 45 18.44 -11.96 26.56
CA ILE A 45 17.50 -12.66 25.68
C ILE A 45 18.27 -13.39 24.58
N TYR A 46 19.18 -12.71 23.88
CA TYR A 46 20.02 -13.28 22.84
C TYR A 46 20.80 -14.52 23.34
N LYS A 47 21.51 -14.40 24.47
CA LYS A 47 22.27 -15.52 25.05
C LYS A 47 21.38 -16.69 25.47
N LYS A 48 20.21 -16.41 26.06
CA LYS A 48 19.25 -17.45 26.42
C LYS A 48 18.70 -18.17 25.19
N TYR A 49 18.35 -17.43 24.14
CA TYR A 49 17.91 -18.00 22.86
C TYR A 49 18.96 -18.94 22.28
N CYS A 50 20.21 -18.48 22.13
CA CYS A 50 21.30 -19.31 21.61
C CYS A 50 21.56 -20.56 22.48
N SER A 51 21.53 -20.41 23.82
CA SER A 51 21.72 -21.53 24.73
C SER A 51 20.59 -22.57 24.64
N GLU A 52 19.35 -22.14 24.47
CA GLU A 52 18.19 -23.04 24.31
C GLU A 52 18.24 -23.82 23.00
N LEU A 53 18.66 -23.18 21.90
CA LEU A 53 18.90 -23.87 20.63
C LEU A 53 19.96 -24.94 20.79
N ALA A 54 21.10 -24.61 21.41
CA ALA A 54 22.21 -25.54 21.65
C ALA A 54 21.78 -26.74 22.51
N VAL A 55 21.03 -26.49 23.60
CA VAL A 55 20.52 -27.57 24.49
C VAL A 55 19.58 -28.51 23.75
N ARG A 56 18.77 -27.98 22.83
CA ARG A 56 17.85 -28.78 22.03
C ARG A 56 18.47 -29.41 20.79
N GLY A 57 19.76 -29.16 20.50
CA GLY A 57 20.41 -29.61 19.29
C GLY A 57 19.82 -29.03 18.01
N LEU A 58 19.27 -27.81 18.10
CA LEU A 58 18.69 -27.07 17.00
C LEU A 58 19.59 -25.91 16.58
N MET A 59 19.43 -25.44 15.34
CA MET A 59 20.01 -24.22 14.81
C MET A 59 18.97 -23.50 13.96
N ASP A 60 19.02 -22.18 13.94
CA ASP A 60 18.27 -21.38 12.99
C ASP A 60 19.06 -21.18 11.68
N TYR A 61 18.46 -20.47 10.71
CA TYR A 61 19.11 -20.22 9.42
C TYR A 61 20.37 -19.35 9.55
N ASP A 62 20.40 -18.42 10.50
CA ASP A 62 21.55 -17.56 10.73
C ASP A 62 22.69 -18.35 11.38
N ASP A 63 22.40 -19.31 12.28
CA ASP A 63 23.38 -20.22 12.87
C ASP A 63 24.09 -21.07 11.82
N GLN A 64 23.45 -21.38 10.68
CA GLN A 64 24.12 -22.12 9.59
C GLN A 64 25.30 -21.31 9.04
N MET A 65 25.16 -20.00 8.85
CA MET A 65 26.23 -19.12 8.38
C MET A 65 27.33 -18.95 9.45
N VAL A 66 26.95 -18.76 10.71
CA VAL A 66 27.86 -18.67 11.83
C VAL A 66 28.69 -19.95 11.95
N THR A 67 28.05 -21.12 11.87
CA THR A 67 28.69 -22.42 11.93
C THR A 67 29.58 -22.68 10.70
N ALA A 68 29.13 -22.31 9.51
CA ALA A 68 29.91 -22.44 8.28
C ALA A 68 31.22 -21.63 8.37
N LEU A 69 31.13 -20.35 8.81
CA LEU A 69 32.34 -19.53 9.00
C LEU A 69 33.29 -20.12 10.04
N ASP A 70 32.73 -20.64 11.12
CA ASP A 70 33.49 -21.29 12.19
C ASP A 70 34.26 -22.55 11.69
N ILE A 71 33.57 -23.40 10.93
CA ILE A 71 34.14 -24.58 10.29
C ILE A 71 35.25 -24.19 9.32
N LEU A 72 34.99 -23.27 8.41
CA LEU A 72 35.96 -22.80 7.43
C LEU A 72 37.22 -22.19 8.08
N THR A 73 37.05 -21.57 9.25
CA THR A 73 38.13 -20.93 9.98
C THR A 73 38.96 -21.94 10.83
N LYS A 74 38.28 -22.92 11.44
CA LYS A 74 38.89 -23.86 12.40
C LYS A 74 39.34 -25.19 11.79
N CYS A 75 38.83 -25.55 10.60
CA CYS A 75 39.14 -26.83 9.94
C CYS A 75 39.86 -26.58 8.60
N PRO A 76 41.23 -26.48 8.62
CA PRO A 76 41.99 -26.19 7.40
C PRO A 76 41.75 -27.19 6.26
N ASP A 77 41.59 -28.47 6.55
CA ASP A 77 41.35 -29.51 5.54
C ASP A 77 40.05 -29.28 4.77
N ILE A 78 39.04 -28.78 5.45
CA ILE A 78 37.75 -28.43 4.81
C ILE A 78 37.89 -27.16 3.94
N LEU A 79 38.62 -26.18 4.45
CA LEU A 79 38.89 -24.96 3.70
C LEU A 79 39.71 -25.25 2.45
N ASP A 80 40.77 -26.07 2.57
CA ASP A 80 41.64 -26.49 1.45
C ASP A 80 40.84 -27.26 0.39
N TYR A 81 39.87 -28.09 0.81
CA TYR A 81 38.96 -28.75 -0.12
C TYR A 81 38.17 -27.73 -0.96
N TYR A 82 37.57 -26.71 -0.32
CA TYR A 82 36.85 -25.68 -1.05
C TYR A 82 37.75 -24.79 -1.90
N HIS A 83 38.96 -24.43 -1.42
CA HIS A 83 39.96 -23.71 -2.21
C HIS A 83 40.35 -24.46 -3.48
N GLY A 84 40.47 -25.80 -3.39
CA GLY A 84 40.75 -26.64 -4.54
C GLY A 84 39.55 -26.82 -5.49
N HIS A 85 38.33 -26.55 -5.00
CA HIS A 85 37.09 -26.77 -5.75
C HIS A 85 36.59 -25.50 -6.44
N PHE A 86 36.66 -24.33 -5.77
CA PHE A 86 36.20 -23.06 -6.28
C PHE A 86 37.36 -22.19 -6.77
N HIS A 87 37.58 -22.21 -8.07
CA HIS A 87 38.63 -21.39 -8.70
C HIS A 87 38.17 -19.97 -9.02
N TYR A 88 36.87 -19.72 -9.12
CA TYR A 88 36.25 -18.45 -9.35
C TYR A 88 35.03 -18.32 -8.45
N ILE A 89 34.86 -17.15 -7.85
CA ILE A 89 33.70 -16.82 -6.99
C ILE A 89 33.02 -15.59 -7.60
N CYS A 90 31.75 -15.74 -7.97
CA CYS A 90 30.92 -14.64 -8.48
C CYS A 90 29.81 -14.38 -7.47
N VAL A 91 29.67 -13.12 -7.07
CA VAL A 91 28.63 -12.65 -6.15
C VAL A 91 27.77 -11.64 -6.86
N ASP A 92 26.49 -11.94 -7.01
CA ASP A 92 25.48 -11.02 -7.53
C ASP A 92 24.71 -10.38 -6.38
N GLU A 93 24.12 -9.20 -6.61
CA GLU A 93 23.40 -8.41 -5.60
C GLU A 93 24.22 -8.23 -4.29
N ALA A 94 25.51 -7.99 -4.43
CA ALA A 94 26.46 -7.99 -3.31
C ALA A 94 26.08 -6.96 -2.21
N GLN A 95 25.35 -5.89 -2.54
CA GLN A 95 24.85 -4.89 -1.58
C GLN A 95 23.83 -5.45 -0.58
N ASP A 96 23.20 -6.60 -0.89
CA ASP A 96 22.21 -7.25 0.00
C ASP A 96 22.84 -8.35 0.86
N THR A 97 24.08 -8.65 0.62
CA THR A 97 24.84 -9.68 1.34
C THR A 97 25.20 -9.17 2.73
N SER A 98 24.99 -10.00 3.76
CA SER A 98 25.30 -9.65 5.14
C SER A 98 26.80 -9.69 5.44
N LYS A 99 27.21 -9.06 6.53
CA LYS A 99 28.63 -9.02 6.92
C LYS A 99 29.22 -10.42 7.09
N ILE A 100 28.49 -11.35 7.72
CA ILE A 100 28.97 -12.73 7.90
C ILE A 100 29.11 -13.47 6.55
N GLN A 101 28.19 -13.21 5.61
CA GLN A 101 28.30 -13.78 4.25
C GLN A 101 29.52 -13.24 3.52
N HIS A 102 29.79 -11.94 3.62
CA HIS A 102 31.01 -11.34 3.07
C HIS A 102 32.29 -11.96 3.71
N GLU A 103 32.27 -12.24 5.01
CA GLU A 103 33.39 -12.91 5.66
C GLU A 103 33.60 -14.35 5.15
N ILE A 104 32.52 -15.11 4.96
CA ILE A 104 32.56 -16.44 4.34
C ILE A 104 33.18 -16.35 2.92
N ILE A 105 32.69 -15.41 2.11
CA ILE A 105 33.18 -15.16 0.76
C ILE A 105 34.67 -14.79 0.80
N ARG A 106 35.10 -13.92 1.71
CA ARG A 106 36.49 -13.50 1.90
C ARG A 106 37.40 -14.67 2.25
N VAL A 107 36.96 -15.56 3.15
CA VAL A 107 37.70 -16.75 3.53
C VAL A 107 37.85 -17.70 2.33
N LEU A 108 36.80 -17.95 1.60
CA LEU A 108 36.78 -18.80 0.41
C LEU A 108 37.61 -18.21 -0.74
N ALA A 109 37.57 -16.88 -0.95
CA ALA A 109 38.31 -16.21 -2.02
C ALA A 109 39.82 -16.24 -1.84
N LYS A 110 40.34 -16.40 -0.61
CA LYS A 110 41.79 -16.46 -0.34
C LYS A 110 42.50 -17.58 -1.08
N GLY A 111 41.82 -18.65 -1.45
CA GLY A 111 42.42 -19.78 -2.16
C GLY A 111 42.88 -19.45 -3.58
N SER A 112 42.02 -18.81 -4.36
CA SER A 112 42.31 -18.50 -5.78
C SER A 112 42.59 -17.02 -6.02
N GLY A 113 42.09 -16.11 -5.19
CA GLY A 113 42.12 -14.68 -5.42
C GLY A 113 41.15 -14.20 -6.52
N ASN A 114 40.42 -15.11 -7.18
CA ASN A 114 39.54 -14.81 -8.30
C ASN A 114 38.11 -14.54 -7.79
N ILE A 115 37.83 -13.30 -7.45
CA ILE A 115 36.53 -12.87 -7.00
C ILE A 115 35.97 -11.81 -7.96
N PHE A 116 34.67 -11.92 -8.26
CA PHE A 116 33.92 -10.96 -9.05
C PHE A 116 32.62 -10.64 -8.30
N MET A 117 32.43 -9.39 -7.93
CA MET A 117 31.20 -8.91 -7.27
C MET A 117 30.46 -7.93 -8.16
N VAL A 118 29.15 -8.07 -8.22
CA VAL A 118 28.24 -7.13 -8.90
C VAL A 118 27.22 -6.65 -7.87
N GLY A 119 26.94 -5.37 -7.87
CA GLY A 119 25.96 -4.78 -6.97
C GLY A 119 25.75 -3.29 -7.25
N ASP A 120 24.73 -2.78 -6.62
CA ASP A 120 24.36 -1.37 -6.64
C ASP A 120 24.03 -0.94 -5.20
N GLU A 121 24.94 -0.22 -4.57
CA GLU A 121 24.78 0.24 -3.20
C GLU A 121 23.55 1.14 -3.00
N ASP A 122 23.08 1.84 -4.06
CA ASP A 122 21.87 2.65 -4.03
C ASP A 122 20.59 1.78 -4.06
N GLN A 123 20.72 0.47 -4.31
CA GLN A 123 19.64 -0.52 -4.22
C GLN A 123 19.72 -1.39 -2.95
N SER A 124 20.56 -1.06 -1.97
CA SER A 124 20.60 -1.75 -0.68
C SER A 124 19.42 -1.33 0.19
N ILE A 125 18.42 -2.20 0.31
CA ILE A 125 17.17 -1.97 1.06
C ILE A 125 16.87 -3.04 2.10
N TYR A 126 17.88 -3.85 2.48
CA TYR A 126 17.76 -4.93 3.46
C TYR A 126 18.68 -4.71 4.68
N ALA A 127 18.96 -3.45 5.05
CA ALA A 127 19.78 -3.13 6.21
C ALA A 127 19.20 -3.73 7.50
N PHE A 128 17.87 -3.76 7.64
CA PHE A 128 17.17 -4.40 8.77
C PHE A 128 17.39 -5.92 8.87
N ARG A 129 17.87 -6.59 7.80
CA ARG A 129 18.31 -7.99 7.79
C ARG A 129 19.82 -8.15 7.91
N GLY A 130 20.55 -7.07 8.14
CA GLY A 130 22.00 -7.07 8.24
C GLY A 130 22.73 -7.00 6.89
N ALA A 131 22.10 -6.49 5.83
CA ALA A 131 22.79 -6.16 4.59
C ALA A 131 23.95 -5.18 4.85
N TYR A 132 25.09 -5.42 4.19
CA TYR A 132 26.33 -4.70 4.43
C TYR A 132 26.90 -4.12 3.11
N PRO A 133 26.31 -3.03 2.59
CA PRO A 133 26.69 -2.41 1.33
C PRO A 133 28.14 -1.86 1.35
N ASP A 134 28.69 -1.57 2.53
CA ASP A 134 30.07 -1.11 2.67
C ASP A 134 31.10 -2.09 2.08
N ALA A 135 30.78 -3.36 1.98
CA ALA A 135 31.64 -4.36 1.35
C ALA A 135 31.89 -4.06 -0.15
N LEU A 136 30.96 -3.41 -0.85
CA LEU A 136 31.16 -2.94 -2.23
C LEU A 136 32.06 -1.70 -2.26
N THR A 137 31.77 -0.71 -1.42
CA THR A 137 32.55 0.54 -1.37
C THR A 137 33.96 0.34 -0.88
N ASP A 138 34.19 -0.66 -0.02
CA ASP A 138 35.49 -1.03 0.53
C ASP A 138 36.16 -2.19 -0.22
N PHE A 139 35.64 -2.56 -1.41
CA PHE A 139 36.18 -3.70 -2.17
C PHE A 139 37.69 -3.57 -2.49
N GLU A 140 38.13 -2.39 -2.96
CA GLU A 140 39.55 -2.13 -3.26
C GLU A 140 40.44 -2.14 -1.99
N LYS A 141 39.87 -1.85 -0.82
CA LYS A 141 40.58 -1.94 0.45
C LYS A 141 40.71 -3.39 0.95
N THR A 142 39.73 -4.21 0.58
CA THR A 142 39.61 -5.60 1.06
C THR A 142 40.39 -6.57 0.21
N TYR A 143 40.43 -6.34 -1.11
CA TYR A 143 41.08 -7.24 -2.08
C TYR A 143 42.26 -6.55 -2.79
N GLU A 144 43.42 -7.18 -2.68
CA GLU A 144 44.63 -6.69 -3.37
C GLU A 144 44.49 -6.76 -4.88
N ASN A 145 44.93 -5.72 -5.59
CA ASN A 145 44.85 -5.61 -7.04
C ASN A 145 43.40 -5.61 -7.60
N ALA A 146 42.44 -5.19 -6.79
CA ALA A 146 41.07 -5.06 -7.23
C ALA A 146 40.91 -4.01 -8.37
N SER A 147 39.96 -4.25 -9.23
CA SER A 147 39.54 -3.28 -10.28
C SER A 147 38.05 -3.04 -10.16
N VAL A 148 37.65 -1.77 -10.07
CA VAL A 148 36.26 -1.36 -10.02
C VAL A 148 35.81 -0.86 -11.40
N LEU A 149 34.72 -1.40 -11.91
CA LEU A 149 34.12 -1.02 -13.18
C LEU A 149 32.71 -0.52 -12.94
N PHE A 150 32.35 0.62 -13.55
CA PHE A 150 31.03 1.20 -13.42
C PHE A 150 30.16 0.83 -14.63
N MET A 151 28.94 0.35 -14.35
CA MET A 151 27.92 0.10 -15.35
C MET A 151 26.99 1.32 -15.46
N GLU A 152 27.34 2.25 -16.36
CA GLU A 152 26.66 3.54 -16.47
C GLU A 152 25.46 3.53 -17.46
N ARG A 153 25.23 2.43 -18.17
CA ARG A 153 24.19 2.32 -19.19
C ARG A 153 23.00 1.50 -18.72
N ASN A 154 21.82 2.11 -18.70
CA ASN A 154 20.57 1.45 -18.37
C ASN A 154 19.79 1.06 -19.63
N PHE A 155 19.48 -0.23 -19.77
CA PHE A 155 18.73 -0.82 -20.87
C PHE A 155 17.28 -1.15 -20.53
N ARG A 156 16.84 -0.84 -19.30
CA ARG A 156 15.50 -1.16 -18.78
C ARG A 156 14.52 -0.03 -19.02
N SER A 157 14.82 1.14 -18.50
CA SER A 157 13.90 2.25 -18.35
C SER A 157 14.12 3.33 -19.40
N THR A 158 13.09 4.17 -19.61
CA THR A 158 13.17 5.34 -20.50
C THR A 158 14.07 6.44 -19.91
N PRO A 159 14.56 7.38 -20.74
CA PRO A 159 15.36 8.52 -20.27
C PRO A 159 14.65 9.36 -19.20
N GLU A 160 13.34 9.52 -19.26
CA GLU A 160 12.54 10.31 -18.31
C GLU A 160 12.56 9.67 -16.92
N ILE A 161 12.40 8.35 -16.84
CA ILE A 161 12.45 7.61 -15.58
C ILE A 161 13.86 7.64 -14.99
N ILE A 162 14.88 7.40 -15.81
CA ILE A 162 16.29 7.42 -15.36
C ILE A 162 16.70 8.84 -14.97
N GLY A 163 16.24 9.87 -15.71
CA GLY A 163 16.48 11.26 -15.33
C GLY A 163 15.92 11.61 -13.96
N ALA A 164 14.67 11.24 -13.69
CA ALA A 164 14.05 11.43 -12.38
C ALA A 164 14.78 10.66 -11.25
N ALA A 165 15.17 9.40 -11.50
CA ALA A 165 15.92 8.60 -10.55
C ALA A 165 17.32 9.17 -10.26
N ASN A 166 18.06 9.61 -11.29
CA ASN A 166 19.35 10.26 -11.14
C ASN A 166 19.24 11.56 -10.35
N ALA A 167 18.24 12.42 -10.65
CA ALA A 167 18.03 13.67 -9.93
C ALA A 167 17.81 13.43 -8.43
N PHE A 168 17.09 12.36 -8.09
CA PHE A 168 16.84 11.97 -6.70
C PHE A 168 18.10 11.44 -6.00
N VAL A 169 18.87 10.56 -6.66
CA VAL A 169 20.11 9.96 -6.11
C VAL A 169 21.24 10.97 -6.01
N SER A 170 21.39 11.91 -6.97
CA SER A 170 22.49 12.87 -7.02
C SER A 170 22.58 13.78 -5.78
N ARG A 171 21.53 13.87 -4.98
CA ARG A 171 21.50 14.66 -3.74
C ARG A 171 22.27 14.05 -2.59
N PHE A 172 22.40 12.74 -2.57
CA PHE A 172 23.18 12.06 -1.56
C PHE A 172 24.44 11.35 -2.12
N ARG A 173 24.56 11.24 -3.47
CA ARG A 173 25.78 10.77 -4.16
C ARG A 173 26.03 11.57 -5.43
N ARG A 174 27.18 12.21 -5.54
CA ARG A 174 27.50 13.12 -6.65
C ARG A 174 28.20 12.46 -7.85
N ASP A 175 28.71 11.24 -7.71
CA ASP A 175 29.69 10.68 -8.64
C ASP A 175 29.11 9.62 -9.59
N LYS A 176 27.80 9.34 -9.53
CA LYS A 176 27.17 8.28 -10.33
C LYS A 176 26.07 8.89 -11.22
N THR A 177 26.24 8.77 -12.52
CA THR A 177 25.21 9.17 -13.50
C THR A 177 24.93 8.00 -14.43
N ILE A 178 23.68 7.49 -14.38
CA ILE A 178 23.23 6.41 -15.24
C ILE A 178 22.58 7.02 -16.49
N CYS A 179 22.98 6.54 -17.67
CA CYS A 179 22.43 6.98 -18.96
C CYS A 179 21.46 5.93 -19.50
N ALA A 180 20.24 6.32 -19.81
CA ALA A 180 19.29 5.45 -20.49
C ALA A 180 19.71 5.24 -21.95
N VAL A 181 19.54 4.00 -22.44
CA VAL A 181 19.81 3.62 -23.85
C VAL A 181 18.50 3.55 -24.66
N ASN A 182 17.37 3.36 -23.97
CA ASN A 182 16.06 3.25 -24.60
C ASN A 182 15.60 4.58 -25.19
N GLU A 183 14.63 4.50 -26.10
CA GLU A 183 13.98 5.68 -26.66
C GLU A 183 13.23 6.48 -25.60
N ALA A 184 13.01 7.77 -25.86
CA ALA A 184 12.22 8.64 -25.01
C ALA A 184 10.80 8.13 -24.85
N GLY A 185 10.28 8.21 -23.63
CA GLY A 185 8.98 7.70 -23.26
C GLY A 185 8.05 8.78 -22.71
N MET A 186 7.16 8.36 -21.81
CA MET A 186 6.26 9.27 -21.12
C MET A 186 7.01 9.97 -19.96
N PRO A 187 6.73 11.26 -19.68
CA PRO A 187 7.21 11.91 -18.48
C PRO A 187 6.77 11.17 -17.23
N VAL A 188 7.59 11.25 -16.18
CA VAL A 188 7.17 10.79 -14.84
C VAL A 188 6.04 11.69 -14.36
N ARG A 189 4.95 11.09 -13.87
CA ARG A 189 3.74 11.81 -13.49
C ARG A 189 3.47 11.71 -12.00
N THR A 190 3.25 12.84 -11.36
CA THR A 190 2.72 12.91 -10.01
C THR A 190 1.20 13.07 -10.07
N VAL A 191 0.48 12.15 -9.41
CA VAL A 191 -0.98 12.13 -9.40
C VAL A 191 -1.47 12.55 -8.04
N HIS A 192 -2.10 13.72 -7.97
CA HIS A 192 -2.70 14.23 -6.74
C HIS A 192 -4.13 13.72 -6.57
N CYS A 193 -4.32 12.81 -5.63
CA CYS A 193 -5.63 12.28 -5.28
C CYS A 193 -6.27 13.08 -4.15
N ARG A 194 -7.60 13.21 -4.14
CA ARG A 194 -8.34 13.82 -3.00
C ARG A 194 -8.21 13.03 -1.70
N GLY A 195 -7.73 11.80 -1.77
CA GLY A 195 -7.49 10.91 -0.66
C GLY A 195 -7.24 9.49 -1.15
N ARG A 196 -6.78 8.63 -0.25
CA ARG A 196 -6.39 7.23 -0.54
C ARG A 196 -7.46 6.43 -1.30
N ALA A 197 -8.75 6.63 -1.02
CA ALA A 197 -9.82 5.94 -1.72
C ALA A 197 -9.79 6.18 -3.24
N THR A 198 -9.48 7.41 -3.67
CA THR A 198 -9.47 7.78 -5.08
C THR A 198 -8.36 7.06 -5.85
N GLN A 199 -7.17 6.85 -5.24
CA GLN A 199 -6.11 6.09 -5.89
C GLN A 199 -6.47 4.61 -6.05
N TYR A 200 -7.17 4.02 -5.08
CA TYR A 200 -7.61 2.61 -5.18
C TYR A 200 -8.71 2.42 -6.22
N ASP A 201 -9.69 3.33 -6.29
CA ASP A 201 -10.72 3.34 -7.35
C ASP A 201 -10.07 3.42 -8.74
N PHE A 202 -9.07 4.29 -8.89
CA PHE A 202 -8.31 4.43 -10.13
C PHE A 202 -7.59 3.12 -10.50
N LEU A 203 -6.89 2.51 -9.55
CA LEU A 203 -6.14 1.28 -9.79
C LEU A 203 -7.04 0.08 -10.12
N CYS A 204 -8.24 -0.01 -9.53
CA CYS A 204 -9.24 -0.99 -9.95
C CYS A 204 -9.63 -0.81 -11.42
N GLY A 205 -9.77 0.43 -11.88
CA GLY A 205 -10.00 0.73 -13.30
C GLY A 205 -8.84 0.28 -14.19
N ILE A 206 -7.59 0.48 -13.76
CA ILE A 206 -6.38 0.00 -14.47
C ILE A 206 -6.33 -1.53 -14.51
N ALA A 207 -6.51 -2.19 -13.36
CA ALA A 207 -6.49 -3.65 -13.27
C ALA A 207 -7.55 -4.30 -14.18
N LYS A 208 -8.75 -3.72 -14.22
CA LYS A 208 -9.84 -4.19 -15.08
C LYS A 208 -9.49 -4.13 -16.58
N ARG A 209 -8.70 -3.14 -17.01
CA ARG A 209 -8.29 -3.01 -18.41
C ARG A 209 -7.28 -4.05 -18.86
N ASN A 210 -6.40 -4.46 -17.96
CA ASN A 210 -5.41 -5.51 -18.19
C ASN A 210 -4.59 -5.35 -19.50
N GLU A 211 -4.15 -4.09 -19.79
CA GLU A 211 -3.57 -3.71 -21.10
C GLU A 211 -2.09 -4.04 -21.22
N MET A 212 -1.32 -3.91 -20.13
CA MET A 212 0.13 -4.15 -20.09
C MET A 212 0.58 -4.56 -18.68
N GLN A 213 1.79 -5.11 -18.60
CA GLN A 213 2.37 -5.47 -17.29
C GLN A 213 2.47 -4.24 -16.40
N THR A 214 1.62 -4.20 -15.40
CA THR A 214 1.45 -3.06 -14.50
C THR A 214 1.68 -3.51 -13.06
N ALA A 215 2.47 -2.74 -12.31
CA ALA A 215 2.64 -2.94 -10.87
C ALA A 215 2.06 -1.77 -10.08
N ALA A 216 1.32 -2.09 -9.04
CA ALA A 216 0.97 -1.19 -7.95
C ALA A 216 1.94 -1.48 -6.77
N LEU A 217 2.90 -0.60 -6.55
CA LEU A 217 3.93 -0.75 -5.53
C LEU A 217 3.61 0.12 -4.32
N PHE A 218 3.80 -0.42 -3.14
CA PHE A 218 3.51 0.25 -1.86
C PHE A 218 4.60 -0.03 -0.83
N ARG A 219 4.72 0.88 0.14
CA ARG A 219 5.71 0.76 1.23
C ARG A 219 5.34 -0.35 2.20
N ASN A 220 4.07 -0.39 2.61
CA ASN A 220 3.55 -1.33 3.61
C ASN A 220 2.37 -2.13 3.05
N ASN A 221 2.20 -3.35 3.50
CA ASN A 221 1.08 -4.23 3.11
C ASN A 221 -0.31 -3.65 3.44
N ASP A 222 -0.40 -2.66 4.30
CA ASP A 222 -1.65 -1.97 4.64
C ASP A 222 -2.33 -1.35 3.43
N SER A 223 -1.54 -0.74 2.53
CA SER A 223 -2.05 -0.16 1.28
C SER A 223 -2.67 -1.22 0.37
N ALA A 224 -2.18 -2.47 0.44
CA ALA A 224 -2.75 -3.58 -0.33
C ALA A 224 -4.13 -3.98 0.16
N VAL A 225 -4.40 -3.94 1.48
CA VAL A 225 -5.65 -4.48 2.06
C VAL A 225 -6.89 -3.83 1.45
N ALA A 226 -6.90 -2.49 1.35
CA ALA A 226 -8.03 -1.78 0.77
C ALA A 226 -8.17 -2.05 -0.74
N LEU A 227 -7.06 -2.16 -1.47
CA LEU A 227 -7.08 -2.45 -2.90
C LEU A 227 -7.52 -3.90 -3.16
N VAL A 228 -7.06 -4.86 -2.36
CA VAL A 228 -7.53 -6.26 -2.42
C VAL A 228 -9.04 -6.33 -2.19
N ASP A 229 -9.58 -5.66 -1.14
CA ASP A 229 -11.01 -5.64 -0.90
C ASP A 229 -11.82 -5.17 -2.12
N MET A 230 -11.32 -4.13 -2.80
CA MET A 230 -12.00 -3.57 -3.96
C MET A 230 -11.90 -4.46 -5.20
N LEU A 231 -10.74 -5.08 -5.46
CA LEU A 231 -10.55 -6.01 -6.58
C LEU A 231 -11.39 -7.27 -6.41
N GLU A 232 -11.39 -7.87 -5.21
CA GLU A 232 -12.20 -9.05 -4.88
C GLU A 232 -13.70 -8.77 -5.05
N ARG A 233 -14.20 -7.64 -4.51
CA ARG A 233 -15.62 -7.24 -4.68
C ARG A 233 -15.99 -6.98 -6.13
N SER A 234 -15.02 -6.60 -6.95
CA SER A 234 -15.22 -6.32 -8.38
C SER A 234 -15.01 -7.55 -9.27
N GLY A 235 -14.54 -8.67 -8.72
CA GLY A 235 -14.22 -9.88 -9.47
C GLY A 235 -13.09 -9.65 -10.48
N ILE A 236 -12.13 -8.79 -10.15
CA ILE A 236 -10.99 -8.44 -11.01
C ILE A 236 -9.79 -9.29 -10.57
N GLY A 237 -9.22 -10.07 -11.50
CA GLY A 237 -8.02 -10.86 -11.27
C GLY A 237 -6.78 -9.99 -11.05
N TYR A 238 -5.89 -10.43 -10.17
CA TYR A 238 -4.64 -9.76 -9.84
C TYR A 238 -3.56 -10.76 -9.40
N ARG A 239 -2.32 -10.28 -9.30
CA ARG A 239 -1.19 -11.00 -8.69
C ARG A 239 -0.76 -10.26 -7.43
N LEU A 240 -0.46 -11.01 -6.36
CA LEU A 240 -0.04 -10.44 -5.08
C LEU A 240 1.31 -11.00 -4.66
N LYS A 241 2.33 -10.12 -4.54
CA LYS A 241 3.65 -10.49 -4.04
C LYS A 241 3.84 -9.95 -2.61
N GLY A 242 4.13 -10.84 -1.67
CA GLY A 242 4.42 -10.47 -0.28
C GLY A 242 3.17 -10.18 0.56
N GLY A 243 2.09 -10.92 0.38
CA GLY A 243 0.86 -10.81 1.17
C GLY A 243 1.04 -11.26 2.62
N GLU A 244 1.55 -10.38 3.49
CA GLU A 244 1.71 -10.67 4.91
C GLU A 244 0.46 -10.30 5.71
N LYS A 245 0.22 -11.04 6.81
CA LYS A 245 -0.92 -10.81 7.72
C LYS A 245 -0.68 -9.68 8.74
N THR A 246 0.41 -8.94 8.65
CA THR A 246 0.84 -7.94 9.64
C THR A 246 -0.23 -6.89 9.96
N PHE A 247 -1.00 -6.46 8.97
CA PHE A 247 -2.13 -5.56 9.19
C PHE A 247 -3.14 -6.16 10.16
N PHE A 248 -3.59 -7.39 9.90
CA PHE A 248 -4.69 -8.03 10.65
C PHE A 248 -4.29 -8.44 12.07
N THR A 249 -2.99 -8.66 12.32
CA THR A 249 -2.44 -9.00 13.63
C THR A 249 -1.93 -7.78 14.39
N SER A 250 -1.94 -6.60 13.77
CA SER A 250 -1.52 -5.37 14.42
C SER A 250 -2.43 -5.00 15.59
N LYS A 251 -1.84 -4.41 16.63
CA LYS A 251 -2.56 -4.08 17.86
C LYS A 251 -3.77 -3.16 17.64
N PRO A 252 -3.68 -2.08 16.83
CA PRO A 252 -4.86 -1.24 16.58
C PRO A 252 -6.01 -1.99 15.91
N VAL A 253 -5.73 -2.90 14.98
CA VAL A 253 -6.78 -3.66 14.28
C VAL A 253 -7.40 -4.69 15.20
N THR A 254 -6.59 -5.48 15.91
CA THR A 254 -7.10 -6.48 16.86
C THR A 254 -7.87 -5.85 18.02
N ASP A 255 -7.45 -4.69 18.51
CA ASP A 255 -8.16 -3.95 19.55
C ASP A 255 -9.53 -3.46 19.07
N ILE A 256 -9.61 -2.90 17.88
CA ILE A 256 -10.89 -2.45 17.29
C ILE A 256 -11.83 -3.65 17.07
N VAL A 257 -11.30 -4.78 16.58
CA VAL A 257 -12.08 -6.02 16.46
C VAL A 257 -12.60 -6.46 17.84
N SER A 258 -11.75 -6.47 18.85
CA SER A 258 -12.15 -6.82 20.23
C SER A 258 -13.21 -5.86 20.80
N ILE A 259 -13.10 -4.56 20.52
CA ILE A 259 -14.12 -3.58 20.95
C ILE A 259 -15.45 -3.85 20.24
N ILE A 260 -15.44 -4.10 18.92
CA ILE A 260 -16.66 -4.42 18.15
C ILE A 260 -17.28 -5.72 18.67
N ASN A 261 -16.49 -6.75 18.93
CA ASN A 261 -16.98 -8.02 19.47
C ASN A 261 -17.64 -7.82 20.84
N PHE A 262 -17.02 -7.02 21.71
CA PHE A 262 -17.60 -6.69 23.01
C PHE A 262 -18.90 -5.85 22.90
N ILE A 263 -18.98 -4.92 21.95
CA ILE A 263 -20.21 -4.15 21.66
C ILE A 263 -21.35 -5.10 21.27
N ASN A 264 -21.06 -6.15 20.51
CA ASN A 264 -22.05 -7.13 20.05
C ASN A 264 -22.39 -8.20 21.11
N ASP A 265 -21.40 -8.53 21.95
CA ASP A 265 -21.58 -9.46 23.07
C ASP A 265 -21.04 -8.84 24.39
N PRO A 266 -21.87 -8.07 25.12
CA PRO A 266 -21.48 -7.39 26.36
C PRO A 266 -21.26 -8.35 27.56
N TYR A 267 -21.40 -9.65 27.35
CA TYR A 267 -21.11 -10.70 28.35
C TYR A 267 -19.70 -11.30 28.13
N ASN A 268 -19.02 -10.98 27.03
CA ASN A 268 -17.75 -11.59 26.67
C ASN A 268 -16.61 -11.07 27.58
N VAL A 269 -16.24 -11.92 28.54
CA VAL A 269 -15.20 -11.63 29.55
C VAL A 269 -13.83 -11.46 28.90
N ASP A 270 -13.49 -12.30 27.92
CA ASP A 270 -12.17 -12.28 27.31
C ASP A 270 -11.96 -11.00 26.51
N GLU A 271 -12.95 -10.60 25.73
CA GLU A 271 -12.87 -9.34 24.97
C GLU A 271 -12.86 -8.12 25.91
N PHE A 272 -13.69 -8.12 26.95
CA PHE A 272 -13.68 -7.02 27.92
C PHE A 272 -12.32 -6.87 28.61
N MET A 273 -11.70 -7.97 29.03
CA MET A 273 -10.38 -7.96 29.69
C MET A 273 -9.25 -7.49 28.77
N ARG A 274 -9.42 -7.58 27.46
CA ARG A 274 -8.48 -7.04 26.45
C ARG A 274 -8.60 -5.53 26.27
N ILE A 275 -9.82 -4.96 26.47
CA ILE A 275 -10.12 -3.58 26.06
C ILE A 275 -10.38 -2.60 27.21
N TYR A 276 -10.72 -3.03 28.43
CA TYR A 276 -11.21 -2.16 29.51
C TYR A 276 -10.29 -0.98 29.83
N TYR A 277 -8.99 -1.11 29.67
CA TYR A 277 -8.00 -0.07 29.95
C TYR A 277 -7.61 0.75 28.71
N LYS A 278 -8.13 0.39 27.53
CA LYS A 278 -7.85 1.04 26.24
C LYS A 278 -8.92 2.02 25.81
N ILE A 279 -10.08 1.92 26.42
CA ILE A 279 -11.23 2.81 26.21
C ILE A 279 -11.50 3.61 27.50
N GLY A 280 -12.12 4.75 27.40
CA GLY A 280 -12.26 5.74 28.49
C GLY A 280 -13.05 5.29 29.74
N LEU A 281 -12.92 4.03 30.20
CA LEU A 281 -13.57 3.51 31.40
C LEU A 281 -12.90 3.99 32.69
N TYR A 282 -11.58 4.15 32.70
CA TYR A 282 -10.77 4.56 33.85
C TYR A 282 -11.03 3.73 35.13
N ILE A 283 -11.03 2.40 34.97
CA ILE A 283 -11.17 1.43 36.10
C ILE A 283 -9.87 0.63 36.24
N ASN A 284 -9.62 0.14 37.43
CA ASN A 284 -8.48 -0.74 37.72
C ASN A 284 -8.78 -2.20 37.34
N LYS A 285 -7.73 -3.02 37.26
CA LYS A 285 -7.80 -4.45 36.89
C LYS A 285 -8.70 -5.25 37.89
N GLN A 286 -8.65 -4.94 39.17
CA GLN A 286 -9.44 -5.64 40.18
C GLN A 286 -10.95 -5.37 39.98
N ALA A 287 -11.34 -4.12 39.69
CA ALA A 287 -12.71 -3.76 39.38
C ALA A 287 -13.21 -4.49 38.13
N ALA A 288 -12.41 -4.51 37.07
CA ALA A 288 -12.73 -5.22 35.82
C ALA A 288 -12.92 -6.73 36.05
N GLN A 289 -12.01 -7.40 36.76
CA GLN A 289 -12.12 -8.83 37.08
C GLN A 289 -13.33 -9.12 37.96
N THR A 290 -13.65 -8.24 38.92
CA THR A 290 -14.81 -8.41 39.80
C THR A 290 -16.10 -8.27 38.99
N ALA A 291 -16.19 -7.29 38.08
CA ALA A 291 -17.34 -7.13 37.18
C ALA A 291 -17.55 -8.37 36.31
N CYS A 292 -16.49 -8.92 35.74
CA CYS A 292 -16.55 -10.16 34.98
C CYS A 292 -17.11 -11.34 35.76
N ARG A 293 -16.67 -11.50 37.03
CA ARG A 293 -17.22 -12.56 37.92
C ARG A 293 -18.68 -12.36 38.22
N ILE A 294 -19.11 -11.11 38.50
CA ILE A 294 -20.52 -10.78 38.75
C ILE A 294 -21.36 -11.01 37.50
N SER A 295 -20.89 -10.56 36.36
CA SER A 295 -21.56 -10.76 35.05
C SER A 295 -21.80 -12.24 34.78
N ALA A 296 -20.78 -13.08 34.92
CA ALA A 296 -20.88 -14.51 34.71
C ALA A 296 -21.83 -15.19 35.73
N ALA A 297 -21.80 -14.78 36.99
CA ALA A 297 -22.64 -15.37 38.05
C ALA A 297 -24.11 -14.97 37.93
N ARG A 298 -24.41 -13.76 37.52
CA ARG A 298 -25.76 -13.19 37.44
C ARG A 298 -26.37 -13.14 36.05
N HIS A 299 -25.57 -13.45 35.04
CA HIS A 299 -25.97 -13.37 33.63
C HIS A 299 -26.48 -11.98 33.24
N ILE A 300 -25.72 -10.93 33.57
CA ILE A 300 -25.98 -9.52 33.24
C ILE A 300 -24.80 -8.96 32.47
N PRO A 301 -24.99 -7.91 31.60
CA PRO A 301 -23.89 -7.26 30.90
C PRO A 301 -22.79 -6.81 31.89
N ILE A 302 -21.53 -6.85 31.44
CA ILE A 302 -20.37 -6.49 32.29
C ILE A 302 -20.45 -5.02 32.70
N THR A 303 -20.96 -4.13 31.85
CA THR A 303 -21.24 -2.72 32.20
C THR A 303 -22.25 -2.56 33.33
N ASP A 304 -23.29 -3.39 33.34
CA ASP A 304 -24.30 -3.38 34.43
C ASP A 304 -23.73 -3.96 35.69
N ALA A 305 -22.86 -4.98 35.59
CA ALA A 305 -22.14 -5.53 36.74
C ALA A 305 -21.19 -4.51 37.37
N LEU A 306 -20.57 -3.62 36.57
CA LEU A 306 -19.76 -2.50 37.06
C LEU A 306 -20.60 -1.46 37.80
N LEU A 307 -21.77 -1.12 37.27
CA LEU A 307 -22.65 -0.10 37.83
C LEU A 307 -23.46 -0.58 39.03
N GLY A 308 -23.67 -1.87 39.20
CA GLY A 308 -24.41 -2.66 40.16
C GLY A 308 -25.22 -1.91 41.22
N PRO A 309 -26.29 -2.46 41.82
CA PRO A 309 -27.01 -1.80 42.91
C PRO A 309 -26.05 -1.53 44.07
N GLY A 310 -25.95 -0.27 44.49
CA GLY A 310 -25.03 0.25 45.49
C GLY A 310 -25.19 -0.30 46.92
N GLU A 311 -25.68 -1.54 47.10
CA GLU A 311 -25.70 -2.22 48.35
C GLU A 311 -24.40 -3.02 48.56
N PRO A 312 -23.74 -2.86 49.68
CA PRO A 312 -22.56 -3.66 50.03
C PRO A 312 -22.98 -5.11 50.18
N THR A 313 -22.88 -5.87 49.08
CA THR A 313 -23.02 -7.33 49.15
C THR A 313 -21.82 -7.89 49.93
N VAL A 314 -22.08 -8.74 50.87
CA VAL A 314 -21.12 -9.56 51.63
C VAL A 314 -20.28 -10.31 50.57
N GLY A 315 -19.03 -9.82 50.28
CA GLY A 315 -18.16 -10.41 49.27
C GLY A 315 -17.46 -9.42 48.32
N GLY A 316 -17.32 -8.14 48.70
CA GLY A 316 -16.49 -7.17 47.97
C GLY A 316 -17.22 -6.51 46.78
N GLY A 317 -17.96 -5.46 47.05
CA GLY A 317 -18.52 -4.56 46.03
C GLY A 317 -17.40 -3.86 45.25
N ILE A 318 -17.67 -3.48 43.99
CA ILE A 318 -16.74 -2.70 43.19
C ILE A 318 -16.78 -1.26 43.70
N GLU A 319 -15.67 -0.79 44.30
CA GLU A 319 -15.53 0.61 44.68
C GLU A 319 -15.19 1.44 43.42
N LEU A 320 -16.11 2.29 43.00
CA LEU A 320 -15.94 3.20 41.90
C LEU A 320 -16.09 4.65 42.35
N THR A 321 -15.25 5.52 41.83
CA THR A 321 -15.45 6.97 41.95
C THR A 321 -16.70 7.40 41.20
N GLU A 322 -17.29 8.54 41.55
CA GLU A 322 -18.43 9.09 40.82
C GLU A 322 -18.09 9.38 39.35
N SER A 323 -16.84 9.82 39.11
CA SER A 323 -16.31 10.03 37.77
C SER A 323 -16.27 8.72 36.96
N SER A 324 -15.76 7.63 37.56
CA SER A 324 -15.74 6.31 36.88
C SER A 324 -17.14 5.80 36.57
N ARG A 325 -18.11 5.98 37.48
CA ARG A 325 -19.51 5.62 37.21
C ARG A 325 -20.07 6.37 36.01
N LYS A 326 -19.86 7.69 35.95
CA LYS A 326 -20.30 8.51 34.80
C LYS A 326 -19.65 8.05 33.49
N ASN A 327 -18.37 7.70 33.54
CA ASN A 327 -17.67 7.20 32.33
C ASN A 327 -18.23 5.84 31.89
N ILE A 328 -18.52 4.91 32.80
CA ILE A 328 -19.11 3.60 32.50
C ILE A 328 -20.52 3.78 31.88
N MET A 329 -21.36 4.66 32.45
CA MET A 329 -22.68 4.95 31.87
C MET A 329 -22.59 5.48 30.45
N ARG A 330 -21.71 6.48 30.21
CA ARG A 330 -21.46 7.00 28.87
C ARG A 330 -20.97 5.91 27.92
N MET A 331 -20.05 5.06 28.40
CA MET A 331 -19.52 3.98 27.58
C MET A 331 -20.60 2.97 27.18
N ALA A 332 -21.53 2.65 28.08
CA ALA A 332 -22.69 1.81 27.77
C ALA A 332 -23.60 2.45 26.71
N GLU A 333 -23.84 3.78 26.80
CA GLU A 333 -24.57 4.54 25.80
C GLU A 333 -23.87 4.52 24.44
N TYR A 334 -22.55 4.74 24.41
CA TYR A 334 -21.74 4.70 23.20
C TYR A 334 -21.70 3.30 22.57
N ALA A 335 -21.63 2.24 23.38
CA ALA A 335 -21.73 0.88 22.91
C ALA A 335 -23.08 0.58 22.26
N ALA A 336 -24.19 1.04 22.88
CA ALA A 336 -25.53 0.90 22.30
C ALA A 336 -25.69 1.68 20.98
N GLN A 337 -25.13 2.90 20.90
CA GLN A 337 -25.10 3.67 19.65
C GLN A 337 -24.28 2.96 18.58
N ALA A 338 -23.08 2.49 18.90
CA ALA A 338 -22.20 1.79 17.97
C ALA A 338 -22.79 0.46 17.48
N HIS A 339 -23.52 -0.26 18.34
CA HIS A 339 -24.22 -1.50 17.98
C HIS A 339 -25.30 -1.27 16.90
N SER A 340 -26.01 -0.16 16.98
CA SER A 340 -27.07 0.19 16.03
C SER A 340 -26.60 0.99 14.80
N ALA A 341 -25.34 1.45 14.82
CA ALA A 341 -24.77 2.30 13.80
C ALA A 341 -24.24 1.51 12.59
N GLY A 342 -24.06 2.22 11.47
CA GLY A 342 -23.30 1.70 10.32
C GLY A 342 -21.82 1.56 10.65
N ALA A 343 -21.11 0.68 9.92
CA ALA A 343 -19.71 0.35 10.20
C ALA A 343 -18.78 1.57 10.31
N SER A 344 -18.93 2.56 9.41
CA SER A 344 -18.12 3.78 9.45
C SER A 344 -18.38 4.63 10.69
N GLU A 345 -19.63 4.68 11.15
CA GLU A 345 -20.02 5.41 12.36
C GLU A 345 -19.57 4.64 13.61
N THR A 346 -19.71 3.33 13.64
CA THR A 346 -19.17 2.45 14.70
C THR A 346 -17.68 2.71 14.91
N LEU A 347 -16.88 2.73 13.83
CA LEU A 347 -15.44 3.07 13.91
C LEU A 347 -15.21 4.48 14.45
N SER A 348 -16.00 5.47 14.04
CA SER A 348 -15.87 6.84 14.53
C SER A 348 -16.17 6.95 16.03
N ILE A 349 -17.21 6.24 16.51
CA ILE A 349 -17.56 6.17 17.94
C ILE A 349 -16.41 5.54 18.71
N ILE A 350 -15.87 4.40 18.27
CA ILE A 350 -14.75 3.72 18.93
C ILE A 350 -13.53 4.64 18.99
N TRP A 351 -13.16 5.23 17.87
CA TRP A 351 -11.93 6.01 17.76
C TRP A 351 -11.97 7.29 18.58
N ARG A 352 -13.04 8.09 18.44
CA ARG A 352 -13.16 9.43 19.04
C ARG A 352 -13.91 9.42 20.35
N THR A 353 -15.10 8.80 20.37
CA THR A 353 -16.05 8.95 21.50
C THR A 353 -15.68 8.02 22.64
N MET A 354 -15.26 6.78 22.35
CA MET A 354 -14.72 5.86 23.34
C MET A 354 -13.24 6.12 23.66
N GLN A 355 -12.62 7.15 23.04
CA GLN A 355 -11.25 7.60 23.33
C GLN A 355 -10.16 6.57 23.00
N TYR A 356 -10.40 5.65 22.07
CA TYR A 356 -9.38 4.69 21.68
C TYR A 356 -8.18 5.38 21.00
N SER A 357 -8.40 6.50 20.26
CA SER A 357 -7.34 7.33 19.69
C SER A 357 -6.32 7.79 20.74
N ASP A 358 -6.76 8.16 21.93
CA ASP A 358 -5.88 8.63 23.01
C ASP A 358 -4.95 7.51 23.48
N TYR A 359 -5.48 6.27 23.55
CA TYR A 359 -4.67 5.10 23.86
C TYR A 359 -3.63 4.82 22.78
N VAL A 360 -4.01 4.91 21.51
CA VAL A 360 -3.10 4.74 20.35
C VAL A 360 -1.96 5.75 20.40
N HIS A 361 -2.27 7.04 20.55
CA HIS A 361 -1.27 8.10 20.65
C HIS A 361 -0.35 7.94 21.86
N LYS A 362 -0.92 7.66 23.04
CA LYS A 362 -0.14 7.49 24.29
C LYS A 362 0.86 6.33 24.23
N ASN A 363 0.56 5.29 23.46
CA ASN A 363 1.39 4.09 23.34
C ASN A 363 2.17 4.04 22.01
N ASN A 364 2.28 5.14 21.27
CA ASN A 364 2.97 5.24 19.99
C ASN A 364 2.57 4.14 18.99
N LEU A 365 1.28 3.77 18.97
CA LEU A 365 0.77 2.79 18.03
C LEU A 365 0.48 3.44 16.67
N ASP A 366 0.55 2.64 15.60
CA ASP A 366 0.29 3.12 14.24
C ASP A 366 -1.20 3.47 14.02
N GLY A 367 -1.50 4.76 14.04
CA GLY A 367 -2.84 5.30 13.77
C GLY A 367 -3.28 5.17 12.30
N GLY A 368 -2.36 4.98 11.36
CA GLY A 368 -2.67 4.82 9.93
C GLY A 368 -3.52 3.58 9.62
N LYS A 369 -3.48 2.57 10.50
CA LYS A 369 -4.37 1.39 10.43
C LYS A 369 -5.85 1.77 10.47
N TYR A 370 -6.20 2.80 11.24
CA TYR A 370 -7.57 3.29 11.33
C TYR A 370 -8.10 3.84 9.99
N ASP A 371 -7.26 4.48 9.19
CA ASP A 371 -7.67 4.99 7.89
C ASP A 371 -8.00 3.87 6.91
N ILE A 372 -7.24 2.78 6.93
CA ILE A 372 -7.56 1.58 6.13
C ILE A 372 -8.88 0.94 6.61
N LEU A 373 -9.07 0.80 7.93
CA LEU A 373 -10.36 0.30 8.48
C LEU A 373 -11.54 1.17 8.04
N ARG A 374 -11.37 2.49 8.00
CA ARG A 374 -12.42 3.41 7.52
C ARG A 374 -12.74 3.18 6.04
N LEU A 375 -11.75 2.87 5.22
CA LEU A 375 -11.99 2.56 3.80
C LEU A 375 -12.80 1.27 3.66
N LEU A 376 -12.44 0.22 4.38
CA LEU A 376 -13.18 -1.05 4.40
C LEU A 376 -14.61 -0.89 4.92
N ALA A 377 -14.79 -0.10 5.97
CA ALA A 377 -16.09 0.13 6.60
C ALA A 377 -17.11 0.82 5.67
N ARG A 378 -16.67 1.52 4.62
CA ARG A 378 -17.57 2.11 3.63
C ARG A 378 -18.38 1.09 2.82
N ASN A 379 -17.85 -0.12 2.73
CA ASN A 379 -18.36 -1.18 1.87
C ASN A 379 -19.14 -2.26 2.63
N VAL A 380 -19.38 -2.07 3.93
CA VAL A 380 -20.10 -3.01 4.80
C VAL A 380 -21.15 -2.25 5.63
N SER A 381 -22.17 -2.96 6.09
CA SER A 381 -23.34 -2.31 6.71
C SER A 381 -23.12 -1.96 8.20
N ASN A 382 -22.42 -2.80 8.95
CA ASN A 382 -22.24 -2.64 10.41
C ASN A 382 -20.86 -3.18 10.88
N GLY A 383 -20.57 -3.03 12.17
CA GLY A 383 -19.32 -3.46 12.77
C GLY A 383 -19.09 -4.98 12.66
N GLU A 384 -20.12 -5.80 12.84
CA GLU A 384 -20.01 -7.26 12.73
C GLU A 384 -19.58 -7.69 11.33
N GLN A 385 -20.17 -7.10 10.28
CA GLN A 385 -19.75 -7.36 8.91
C GLN A 385 -18.33 -6.86 8.63
N LEU A 386 -17.89 -5.79 9.30
CA LEU A 386 -16.51 -5.33 9.19
C LEU A 386 -15.54 -6.37 9.78
N THR A 387 -15.83 -6.89 10.97
CA THR A 387 -14.97 -7.93 11.60
C THR A 387 -14.94 -9.22 10.79
N ALA A 388 -16.08 -9.66 10.27
CA ALA A 388 -16.17 -10.81 9.36
C ALA A 388 -15.33 -10.58 8.09
N ARG A 389 -15.45 -9.40 7.47
CA ARG A 389 -14.69 -9.07 6.25
C ARG A 389 -13.19 -9.00 6.49
N LEU A 390 -12.74 -8.51 7.65
CA LEU A 390 -11.33 -8.53 8.03
C LEU A 390 -10.79 -9.96 8.13
N GLY A 391 -11.56 -10.89 8.68
CA GLY A 391 -11.23 -12.32 8.70
C GLY A 391 -11.09 -12.89 7.30
N GLU A 392 -12.08 -12.67 6.42
CA GLU A 392 -12.04 -13.10 5.02
C GLU A 392 -10.82 -12.54 4.28
N LEU A 393 -10.53 -11.23 4.40
CA LEU A 393 -9.39 -10.60 3.75
C LEU A 393 -8.05 -11.17 4.25
N SER A 394 -7.96 -11.46 5.55
CA SER A 394 -6.78 -12.11 6.12
C SER A 394 -6.53 -13.49 5.51
N GLU A 395 -7.59 -14.27 5.26
CA GLU A 395 -7.49 -15.57 4.60
C GLU A 395 -7.16 -15.42 3.10
N ILE A 396 -7.85 -14.52 2.40
CA ILE A 396 -7.59 -14.22 0.99
C ILE A 396 -6.11 -13.85 0.80
N MET A 397 -5.59 -12.88 1.55
CA MET A 397 -4.19 -12.45 1.39
C MET A 397 -3.17 -13.54 1.75
N ALA A 398 -3.52 -14.45 2.65
CA ALA A 398 -2.62 -15.54 3.04
C ALA A 398 -2.60 -16.72 2.06
N THR A 399 -3.72 -16.97 1.37
CA THR A 399 -3.92 -18.13 0.51
C THR A 399 -4.08 -17.75 -0.96
N HIS A 400 -3.89 -16.45 -1.29
CA HIS A 400 -4.09 -15.94 -2.64
C HIS A 400 -3.29 -16.74 -3.67
N THR A 401 -3.97 -17.14 -4.72
CA THR A 401 -3.34 -17.72 -5.91
C THR A 401 -3.36 -16.68 -7.02
N ASP A 402 -2.18 -16.36 -7.55
CA ASP A 402 -2.04 -15.40 -8.63
C ASP A 402 -2.90 -15.79 -9.83
N ASP A 403 -3.69 -14.85 -10.35
CA ASP A 403 -4.42 -15.05 -11.61
C ASP A 403 -3.40 -15.06 -12.77
N PRO A 404 -3.25 -16.18 -13.49
CA PRO A 404 -2.26 -16.30 -14.56
C PRO A 404 -2.53 -15.34 -15.73
N ASP A 405 -3.79 -14.95 -15.95
CA ASP A 405 -4.20 -14.07 -17.05
C ASP A 405 -4.10 -12.59 -16.70
N SER A 406 -3.92 -12.25 -15.42
CA SER A 406 -3.77 -10.88 -14.98
C SER A 406 -2.37 -10.33 -15.27
N LEU A 407 -2.32 -9.15 -15.85
CA LEU A 407 -1.11 -8.35 -16.02
C LEU A 407 -0.91 -7.33 -14.88
N PHE A 408 -1.83 -7.29 -13.91
CA PHE A 408 -1.79 -6.38 -12.78
C PHE A 408 -1.22 -7.06 -11.54
N THR A 409 -0.08 -6.55 -11.06
CA THR A 409 0.62 -7.06 -9.90
C THR A 409 0.60 -6.04 -8.76
N MET A 410 0.25 -6.48 -7.58
CA MET A 410 0.42 -5.71 -6.34
C MET A 410 1.62 -6.25 -5.57
N SER A 411 2.49 -5.36 -5.09
CA SER A 411 3.70 -5.77 -4.39
C SER A 411 4.18 -4.69 -3.43
N THR A 412 4.79 -5.09 -2.32
CA THR A 412 5.64 -4.15 -1.59
C THR A 412 6.85 -3.79 -2.45
N ILE A 413 7.42 -2.60 -2.21
CA ILE A 413 8.63 -2.18 -2.93
C ILE A 413 9.75 -3.21 -2.69
N HIS A 414 9.91 -3.71 -1.47
CA HIS A 414 10.89 -4.74 -1.13
C HIS A 414 10.72 -6.02 -1.96
N SER A 415 9.50 -6.53 -2.05
CA SER A 415 9.21 -7.75 -2.81
C SER A 415 9.27 -7.55 -4.33
N SER A 416 9.29 -6.32 -4.81
CA SER A 416 9.46 -5.98 -6.22
C SER A 416 10.92 -5.89 -6.66
N LYS A 417 11.87 -5.94 -5.72
CA LYS A 417 13.31 -5.93 -6.06
C LYS A 417 13.66 -7.10 -6.96
N GLY A 418 14.47 -6.86 -7.98
CA GLY A 418 14.78 -7.83 -9.03
C GLY A 418 13.70 -8.00 -10.11
N LEU A 419 12.48 -7.49 -9.89
CA LEU A 419 11.41 -7.51 -10.88
C LEU A 419 11.37 -6.20 -11.68
N GLU A 420 10.65 -6.21 -12.80
CA GLU A 420 10.47 -5.05 -13.66
C GLU A 420 9.10 -5.10 -14.36
N TYR A 421 8.51 -3.94 -14.60
CA TYR A 421 7.16 -3.81 -15.13
C TYR A 421 7.12 -2.71 -16.20
N ASP A 422 6.23 -2.87 -17.18
CA ASP A 422 6.06 -1.83 -18.20
C ASP A 422 5.55 -0.52 -17.61
N ARG A 423 4.62 -0.61 -16.65
CA ARG A 423 4.04 0.52 -15.93
C ARG A 423 4.10 0.30 -14.43
N VAL A 424 4.49 1.33 -13.69
CA VAL A 424 4.51 1.31 -12.23
C VAL A 424 3.69 2.46 -11.67
N TYR A 425 2.84 2.13 -10.72
CA TYR A 425 2.15 3.06 -9.83
C TYR A 425 2.72 2.93 -8.43
N LEU A 426 3.30 4.01 -7.89
CA LEU A 426 3.71 4.09 -6.50
C LEU A 426 2.56 4.68 -5.69
N LEU A 427 2.03 3.87 -4.76
CA LEU A 427 0.92 4.26 -3.90
C LEU A 427 1.42 4.98 -2.66
N ASP A 428 0.56 5.87 -2.15
CA ASP A 428 0.75 6.52 -0.86
C ASP A 428 2.13 7.18 -0.73
N VAL A 429 2.58 7.90 -1.78
CA VAL A 429 3.81 8.69 -1.72
C VAL A 429 3.52 9.99 -0.95
N ILE A 430 3.42 9.83 0.36
CA ILE A 430 3.08 10.87 1.33
C ILE A 430 3.99 10.75 2.55
N ASP A 431 4.30 11.86 3.20
CA ASP A 431 5.14 11.87 4.40
C ASP A 431 4.55 10.99 5.51
N ASN A 432 5.42 10.35 6.29
CA ASN A 432 5.13 9.32 7.29
C ASN A 432 4.57 7.99 6.72
N VAL A 433 4.55 7.81 5.39
CA VAL A 433 4.29 6.53 4.71
C VAL A 433 5.47 6.19 3.79
N LEU A 434 5.78 7.07 2.84
CA LEU A 434 6.95 6.98 1.97
C LEU A 434 7.48 8.40 1.70
N PRO A 435 8.45 8.87 2.48
CA PRO A 435 9.20 8.17 3.53
C PRO A 435 8.40 7.90 4.81
N SER A 436 8.80 6.87 5.57
CA SER A 436 8.22 6.55 6.88
C SER A 436 8.71 7.50 7.99
N ILE A 437 9.89 8.11 7.79
CA ILE A 437 10.47 9.16 8.61
C ILE A 437 10.86 10.34 7.70
N THR A 438 10.58 11.56 8.12
CA THR A 438 10.83 12.79 7.35
C THR A 438 12.09 13.50 7.81
N SER A 439 12.67 14.33 6.92
CA SER A 439 13.94 15.01 7.16
C SER A 439 13.95 15.95 8.38
N ASP A 440 12.79 16.41 8.83
CA ASP A 440 12.62 17.27 10.02
C ASP A 440 12.61 16.50 11.36
N LYS A 441 12.61 15.15 11.30
CA LYS A 441 12.55 14.25 12.47
C LYS A 441 13.83 13.43 12.68
N LEU A 442 14.93 13.85 12.10
CA LEU A 442 16.22 13.14 12.20
C LEU A 442 16.95 13.60 13.47
N ASP A 443 16.65 12.99 14.60
CA ASP A 443 17.18 13.36 15.91
C ASP A 443 18.51 12.68 16.22
N ASP A 444 18.77 11.48 15.67
CA ASP A 444 19.98 10.72 15.91
C ASP A 444 20.55 10.04 14.65
N LYS A 445 21.60 9.24 14.83
CA LYS A 445 22.27 8.53 13.71
C LYS A 445 21.45 7.39 13.14
N GLU A 446 20.56 6.81 13.93
CA GLU A 446 19.72 5.72 13.49
C GLU A 446 18.60 6.25 12.61
N ASP A 447 17.98 7.38 12.98
CA ASP A 447 17.02 8.10 12.15
C ASP A 447 17.60 8.47 10.78
N VAL A 448 18.84 8.96 10.77
CA VAL A 448 19.55 9.28 9.50
C VAL A 448 19.71 8.03 8.63
N LYS A 449 20.12 6.90 9.21
CA LYS A 449 20.25 5.64 8.44
C LYS A 449 18.91 5.15 7.91
N GLN A 450 17.86 5.21 8.75
CA GLN A 450 16.51 4.85 8.34
C GLN A 450 16.03 5.72 7.19
N TYR A 451 16.24 7.03 7.27
CA TYR A 451 15.89 7.97 6.21
C TYR A 451 16.65 7.68 4.90
N GLU A 452 17.95 7.37 4.98
CA GLU A 452 18.73 6.96 3.80
C GLU A 452 18.23 5.64 3.19
N GLU A 453 17.76 4.70 4.03
CA GLU A 453 17.16 3.45 3.55
C GLU A 453 15.83 3.73 2.83
N GLU A 454 14.98 4.61 3.37
CA GLU A 454 13.74 5.05 2.70
C GLU A 454 14.04 5.71 1.34
N ARG A 455 15.10 6.49 1.24
CA ARG A 455 15.54 7.08 -0.03
C ARG A 455 15.94 6.02 -1.05
N ARG A 456 16.74 5.02 -0.63
CA ARG A 456 17.10 3.89 -1.52
C ARG A 456 15.86 3.10 -1.93
N LEU A 457 14.93 2.91 -1.01
CA LEU A 457 13.67 2.21 -1.29
C LEU A 457 12.85 2.94 -2.37
N PHE A 458 12.74 4.26 -2.27
CA PHE A 458 12.06 5.05 -3.29
C PHE A 458 12.77 4.99 -4.65
N TYR A 459 14.11 5.07 -4.66
CA TYR A 459 14.91 4.89 -5.87
C TYR A 459 14.69 3.52 -6.51
N VAL A 460 14.72 2.44 -5.71
CA VAL A 460 14.41 1.08 -6.19
C VAL A 460 13.03 1.03 -6.82
N ALA A 461 12.02 1.62 -6.16
CA ALA A 461 10.65 1.63 -6.66
C ALA A 461 10.54 2.33 -8.02
N MET A 462 11.15 3.51 -8.18
CA MET A 462 11.17 4.22 -9.47
C MET A 462 11.81 3.38 -10.59
N THR A 463 12.92 2.71 -10.29
CA THR A 463 13.69 1.92 -11.27
C THR A 463 13.06 0.57 -11.60
N ARG A 464 11.90 0.22 -11.04
CA ARG A 464 11.11 -0.96 -11.47
C ARG A 464 10.33 -0.69 -12.76
N ALA A 465 10.10 0.58 -13.11
CA ALA A 465 9.37 0.97 -14.30
C ALA A 465 10.24 0.93 -15.56
N LYS A 466 9.71 0.34 -16.64
CA LYS A 466 10.34 0.37 -17.98
C LYS A 466 9.89 1.58 -18.79
N LYS A 467 8.57 1.80 -18.90
CA LYS A 467 7.95 2.74 -19.84
C LYS A 467 7.21 3.89 -19.16
N GLU A 468 6.47 3.60 -18.10
CA GLU A 468 5.60 4.58 -17.44
C GLU A 468 5.74 4.52 -15.92
N LEU A 469 5.90 5.67 -15.28
CA LEU A 469 5.99 5.81 -13.83
C LEU A 469 5.00 6.87 -13.33
N TYR A 470 4.19 6.49 -12.35
CA TYR A 470 3.21 7.35 -11.70
C TYR A 470 3.42 7.33 -10.19
N LEU A 471 3.48 8.51 -9.58
CA LEU A 471 3.62 8.72 -8.15
C LEU A 471 2.29 9.23 -7.60
N PHE A 472 1.63 8.47 -6.73
CA PHE A 472 0.37 8.90 -6.12
C PHE A 472 0.62 9.63 -4.80
N SER A 473 0.13 10.86 -4.71
CA SER A 473 0.08 11.65 -3.48
C SER A 473 -1.35 12.07 -3.16
N CYS A 474 -1.63 12.43 -1.92
CA CYS A 474 -2.93 12.92 -1.51
C CYS A 474 -2.91 14.45 -1.39
N THR A 475 -4.02 15.11 -1.72
CA THR A 475 -4.15 16.57 -1.61
C THR A 475 -3.94 17.01 -0.16
N GLY A 476 -2.95 17.87 0.06
CA GLY A 476 -2.55 18.35 1.39
C GLY A 476 -1.56 17.44 2.13
N GLU A 477 -1.20 16.29 1.58
CA GLU A 477 -0.25 15.33 2.13
C GLU A 477 0.70 14.91 1.00
N SER A 478 1.71 15.71 0.69
CA SER A 478 2.72 15.36 -0.31
C SER A 478 3.98 14.84 0.37
N SER A 479 4.70 13.96 -0.33
CA SER A 479 6.01 13.49 0.11
C SER A 479 7.11 14.50 -0.24
N GLU A 480 8.03 14.71 0.71
CA GLU A 480 9.25 15.48 0.44
C GLU A 480 10.07 14.83 -0.71
N PHE A 481 10.01 13.50 -0.88
CA PHE A 481 10.70 12.81 -1.97
C PHE A 481 10.16 13.20 -3.35
N VAL A 482 8.85 13.36 -3.50
CA VAL A 482 8.26 13.88 -4.74
C VAL A 482 8.73 15.30 -4.99
N SER A 483 8.70 16.15 -3.95
CA SER A 483 9.16 17.56 -4.05
C SER A 483 10.64 17.67 -4.43
N GLU A 484 11.46 16.71 -4.04
CA GLU A 484 12.87 16.68 -4.43
C GLU A 484 13.08 16.30 -5.89
N VAL A 485 12.36 15.29 -6.38
CA VAL A 485 12.42 14.89 -7.81
C VAL A 485 11.95 16.04 -8.70
N ASP A 486 10.92 16.77 -8.27
CA ASP A 486 10.32 17.86 -9.03
C ASP A 486 11.21 19.11 -9.15
N ARG A 487 12.20 19.31 -8.25
CA ARG A 487 13.08 20.49 -8.28
C ARG A 487 14.06 20.50 -9.45
N ASP A 488 14.54 19.32 -9.86
CA ASP A 488 15.64 19.20 -10.82
C ASP A 488 15.17 18.76 -12.22
N ILE A 489 14.09 17.97 -12.29
CA ILE A 489 13.49 17.53 -13.55
C ILE A 489 11.99 17.81 -13.45
N PRO A 490 11.40 18.57 -14.38
CA PRO A 490 9.97 18.85 -14.35
C PRO A 490 9.19 17.54 -14.44
N ILE A 491 8.52 17.20 -13.35
CA ILE A 491 7.52 16.14 -13.32
C ILE A 491 6.22 16.75 -13.80
N GLU A 492 5.57 16.07 -14.75
CA GLU A 492 4.24 16.47 -15.17
C GLU A 492 3.25 16.21 -14.03
N TYR A 493 2.77 17.25 -13.39
CA TYR A 493 1.68 17.16 -12.42
C TYR A 493 0.38 16.85 -13.15
N THR A 494 -0.25 15.76 -12.75
CA THR A 494 -1.52 15.33 -13.32
C THR A 494 -2.51 15.13 -12.19
N ASP A 495 -3.61 15.87 -12.18
CA ASP A 495 -4.74 15.58 -11.28
C ASP A 495 -5.30 14.19 -11.61
N SER A 496 -5.79 13.47 -10.59
CA SER A 496 -6.49 12.19 -10.78
C SER A 496 -7.62 12.29 -11.81
N ASN A 497 -8.24 13.47 -11.94
CA ASN A 497 -9.24 13.74 -12.95
C ASN A 497 -8.66 13.72 -14.38
N ASP A 498 -7.44 14.18 -14.59
CA ASP A 498 -6.80 14.19 -15.92
C ASP A 498 -6.38 12.79 -16.35
N ILE A 499 -5.98 11.94 -15.41
CA ILE A 499 -5.72 10.53 -15.71
C ILE A 499 -7.03 9.79 -15.98
N PHE A 500 -8.08 10.05 -15.21
CA PHE A 500 -9.43 9.59 -15.56
C PHE A 500 -9.84 10.08 -16.94
N PHE A 501 -9.51 11.32 -17.27
CA PHE A 501 -9.74 11.86 -18.59
C PHE A 501 -8.94 11.12 -19.67
N SER A 502 -7.65 10.84 -19.46
CA SER A 502 -6.83 10.09 -20.41
C SER A 502 -7.35 8.67 -20.63
N MET A 503 -7.84 8.01 -19.58
CA MET A 503 -8.51 6.71 -19.66
C MET A 503 -9.84 6.83 -20.43
N PHE A 504 -10.64 7.82 -20.09
CA PHE A 504 -11.88 8.13 -20.78
C PHE A 504 -11.63 8.51 -22.24
N ALA A 505 -10.57 9.27 -22.52
CA ALA A 505 -10.16 9.67 -23.85
C ALA A 505 -9.79 8.46 -24.73
N ARG A 506 -9.12 7.43 -24.17
CA ARG A 506 -8.88 6.17 -24.88
C ARG A 506 -10.19 5.45 -25.24
N ASP A 507 -11.15 5.42 -24.32
CA ASP A 507 -12.46 4.83 -24.59
C ASP A 507 -13.28 5.65 -25.57
N MET A 508 -12.94 6.92 -25.73
CA MET A 508 -13.59 7.81 -26.70
C MET A 508 -12.97 7.67 -28.13
N LEU A 509 -11.79 7.08 -28.27
CA LEU A 509 -11.21 6.84 -29.59
C LEU A 509 -12.16 6.03 -30.48
N GLY A 510 -12.40 6.54 -31.66
CA GLY A 510 -13.36 5.96 -32.61
C GLY A 510 -14.82 6.23 -32.28
N ARG A 511 -15.14 6.95 -31.19
CA ARG A 511 -16.52 7.33 -30.88
C ARG A 511 -16.89 8.65 -31.53
N GLU A 512 -18.16 8.81 -31.69
CA GLU A 512 -18.78 9.96 -32.30
C GLU A 512 -18.95 11.10 -31.34
N TYR A 513 -18.75 12.26 -31.90
CA TYR A 513 -19.04 13.53 -31.28
C TYR A 513 -19.83 14.42 -32.25
N CYS A 514 -20.83 15.11 -31.74
CA CYS A 514 -21.54 16.11 -32.54
C CYS A 514 -21.61 17.42 -31.75
N ASP A 515 -21.07 18.48 -32.34
CA ASP A 515 -21.20 19.82 -31.77
C ASP A 515 -22.17 20.69 -32.59
N ARG A 516 -22.55 21.84 -32.00
CA ARG A 516 -23.54 22.75 -32.59
C ARG A 516 -23.02 23.49 -33.81
N GLU A 517 -21.72 23.72 -33.88
CA GLU A 517 -21.10 24.53 -34.94
C GLU A 517 -20.57 23.68 -36.07
N ASN A 518 -19.90 22.59 -35.75
CA ASN A 518 -19.17 21.77 -36.71
C ASN A 518 -19.89 20.49 -37.14
N GLY A 519 -21.04 20.21 -36.47
CA GLY A 519 -21.81 19.00 -36.75
C GLY A 519 -21.11 17.73 -36.24
N LYS A 520 -21.31 16.61 -36.93
CA LYS A 520 -20.78 15.32 -36.52
C LYS A 520 -19.30 15.16 -36.87
N GLY A 521 -18.60 14.54 -35.91
CA GLY A 521 -17.21 14.17 -36.03
C GLY A 521 -16.92 12.89 -35.26
N VAL A 522 -15.68 12.49 -35.30
CA VAL A 522 -15.15 11.29 -34.62
C VAL A 522 -13.91 11.68 -33.85
N VAL A 523 -13.79 11.15 -32.66
CA VAL A 523 -12.57 11.28 -31.87
C VAL A 523 -11.50 10.37 -32.46
N THR A 524 -10.47 10.96 -33.06
CA THR A 524 -9.41 10.21 -33.76
C THR A 524 -8.13 10.06 -32.96
N ALA A 525 -7.87 10.98 -32.02
CA ALA A 525 -6.71 10.95 -31.15
C ALA A 525 -6.98 11.72 -29.86
N TYR A 526 -6.09 11.59 -28.88
CA TYR A 526 -6.09 12.44 -27.68
C TYR A 526 -4.65 12.85 -27.35
N CYS A 527 -4.50 14.01 -26.74
CA CYS A 527 -3.23 14.53 -26.28
C CYS A 527 -3.46 15.35 -25.01
N ASN A 528 -2.85 14.93 -23.91
CA ASN A 528 -3.05 15.50 -22.58
C ASN A 528 -4.54 15.50 -22.18
N ASP A 529 -5.12 16.66 -21.88
CA ASP A 529 -6.51 16.90 -21.50
C ASP A 529 -7.45 17.16 -22.70
N LYS A 530 -6.97 16.97 -23.94
CA LYS A 530 -7.70 17.30 -25.16
C LYS A 530 -7.91 16.10 -26.06
N LEU A 531 -9.09 16.07 -26.67
CA LEU A 531 -9.50 15.11 -27.68
C LEU A 531 -9.39 15.74 -29.07
N TYR A 532 -8.76 15.02 -30.00
CA TYR A 532 -8.69 15.42 -31.39
C TYR A 532 -9.92 14.88 -32.11
N ILE A 533 -10.73 15.79 -32.63
CA ILE A 533 -12.01 15.47 -33.26
C ILE A 533 -11.87 15.80 -34.75
N ARG A 534 -12.17 14.81 -35.60
CA ARG A 534 -12.26 15.00 -37.05
C ARG A 534 -13.73 15.00 -37.43
N TYR A 535 -14.20 16.13 -37.95
CA TYR A 535 -15.57 16.31 -38.36
C TYR A 535 -15.82 15.84 -39.79
N ALA A 536 -17.07 15.49 -40.09
CA ALA A 536 -17.51 15.08 -41.44
C ALA A 536 -17.28 16.18 -42.52
N SER A 537 -17.22 17.43 -42.11
CA SER A 537 -16.85 18.57 -42.94
C SER A 537 -15.37 18.59 -43.38
N GLY A 538 -14.54 17.68 -42.87
CA GLY A 538 -13.09 17.68 -43.07
C GLY A 538 -12.31 18.58 -42.12
N LYS A 539 -12.98 19.36 -41.25
CA LYS A 539 -12.36 20.16 -40.20
C LYS A 539 -11.87 19.23 -39.07
N SER A 540 -10.78 19.61 -38.42
CA SER A 540 -10.27 18.93 -37.26
C SER A 540 -10.01 19.94 -36.15
N GLU A 541 -10.38 19.62 -34.92
CA GLU A 541 -10.19 20.47 -33.73
C GLU A 541 -9.70 19.66 -32.54
N LEU A 542 -8.93 20.34 -31.68
CA LEU A 542 -8.58 19.86 -30.34
C LEU A 542 -9.54 20.53 -29.34
N LYS A 543 -10.32 19.72 -28.61
CA LYS A 543 -11.23 20.20 -27.57
C LYS A 543 -10.96 19.52 -26.26
N THR A 544 -11.02 20.30 -25.17
CA THR A 544 -11.11 19.74 -23.81
C THR A 544 -12.45 19.06 -23.61
N LEU A 545 -12.55 18.20 -22.60
CA LEU A 545 -13.82 17.57 -22.25
C LEU A 545 -14.90 18.62 -21.89
N GLU A 546 -14.50 19.70 -21.21
CA GLU A 546 -15.38 20.79 -20.84
C GLU A 546 -15.95 21.53 -22.08
N GLU A 547 -15.09 21.84 -23.05
CA GLU A 547 -15.50 22.42 -24.33
C GLU A 547 -16.43 21.49 -25.10
N MET A 548 -16.09 20.19 -25.16
CA MET A 548 -16.96 19.21 -25.82
C MET A 548 -18.36 19.13 -25.18
N LEU A 549 -18.44 19.17 -23.87
CA LEU A 549 -19.71 19.13 -23.14
C LEU A 549 -20.52 20.41 -23.35
N LYS A 550 -19.84 21.56 -23.42
CA LYS A 550 -20.47 22.87 -23.65
C LYS A 550 -20.99 22.99 -25.09
N ASP A 551 -20.22 22.54 -26.06
CA ASP A 551 -20.50 22.70 -27.49
C ASP A 551 -21.34 21.54 -28.06
N ARG A 552 -21.56 20.48 -27.29
CA ARG A 552 -22.28 19.29 -27.73
C ARG A 552 -23.68 19.59 -28.20
N ASP A 553 -24.00 19.15 -29.42
CA ASP A 553 -25.36 19.12 -29.91
C ASP A 553 -26.14 17.96 -29.29
N ARG A 554 -27.02 18.28 -28.35
CA ARG A 554 -27.86 17.31 -27.61
C ARG A 554 -28.99 16.72 -28.47
N THR A 555 -29.15 17.16 -29.71
CA THR A 555 -30.21 16.71 -30.62
C THR A 555 -29.69 15.75 -31.71
N ALA A 556 -28.38 15.45 -31.74
CA ALA A 556 -27.76 14.67 -32.79
C ALA A 556 -27.76 13.15 -32.51
N HIS A 557 -27.85 12.34 -33.56
CA HIS A 557 -27.60 10.90 -33.53
C HIS A 557 -26.13 10.56 -33.73
N TYR A 558 -25.70 9.42 -33.18
CA TYR A 558 -24.35 8.92 -33.26
C TYR A 558 -24.14 8.10 -34.55
N ILE A 559 -22.96 8.17 -35.17
CA ILE A 559 -22.57 7.50 -36.40
C ILE A 559 -22.33 5.99 -36.17
N THR A 560 -22.55 5.16 -37.14
CA THR A 560 -22.25 3.73 -37.06
C THR A 560 -20.77 3.46 -37.32
N LYS A 561 -20.29 2.26 -36.95
CA LYS A 561 -18.90 1.86 -37.20
C LYS A 561 -18.53 1.91 -38.69
N GLU A 562 -19.48 1.62 -39.60
CA GLU A 562 -19.28 1.64 -41.04
C GLU A 562 -19.09 3.07 -41.61
N GLU A 563 -19.79 4.05 -41.02
CA GLU A 563 -19.60 5.46 -41.37
C GLU A 563 -18.25 5.98 -40.86
N LEU A 564 -17.80 5.48 -39.69
CA LEU A 564 -16.49 5.76 -39.16
C LEU A 564 -15.37 5.28 -40.10
N ASP A 565 -15.45 4.05 -40.57
CA ASP A 565 -14.47 3.45 -41.46
C ASP A 565 -14.41 4.24 -42.82
N LYS A 566 -15.56 4.73 -43.27
CA LYS A 566 -15.62 5.61 -44.47
C LYS A 566 -14.95 6.97 -44.27
N LEU A 567 -15.09 7.57 -43.08
CA LEU A 567 -14.42 8.84 -42.74
C LEU A 567 -12.88 8.68 -42.65
N ASN A 568 -12.42 7.52 -42.21
CA ASN A 568 -11.00 7.21 -42.12
C ASN A 568 -10.35 6.88 -43.49
N THR A 569 -11.14 6.46 -44.48
CA THR A 569 -10.64 6.05 -45.78
C THR A 569 -10.73 7.14 -46.89
N ASN A 570 -11.50 8.20 -46.66
CA ASN A 570 -11.74 9.24 -47.67
C ASN A 570 -11.35 10.64 -47.19
N ASP A 571 -10.25 11.17 -47.65
CA ASP A 571 -9.82 12.55 -47.40
C ASP A 571 -10.69 13.65 -48.10
N SER A 572 -11.76 13.30 -48.83
CA SER A 572 -12.52 14.22 -49.65
C SER A 572 -14.05 14.09 -49.65
N ALA A 573 -14.66 13.26 -48.85
CA ALA A 573 -16.11 13.06 -48.89
C ALA A 573 -16.86 13.97 -47.90
N LYS A 574 -17.62 14.93 -48.42
CA LYS A 574 -18.68 15.62 -47.68
C LYS A 574 -19.87 14.66 -47.51
N ALA A 575 -20.18 14.27 -46.29
CA ALA A 575 -21.40 13.52 -45.97
C ALA A 575 -22.46 14.49 -45.46
N ASP A 576 -23.63 14.50 -46.11
CA ASP A 576 -24.82 15.22 -45.66
C ASP A 576 -25.41 14.46 -44.46
N ILE A 577 -25.51 15.14 -43.35
CA ILE A 577 -25.94 14.57 -42.07
C ILE A 577 -27.25 15.25 -41.58
N VAL A 578 -28.26 14.43 -41.27
CA VAL A 578 -29.61 14.89 -40.85
C VAL A 578 -29.68 14.93 -39.34
N PRO A 579 -30.09 16.02 -38.70
CA PRO A 579 -30.23 16.13 -37.22
C PRO A 579 -31.44 15.34 -36.68
N SER A 580 -31.31 14.81 -35.49
CA SER A 580 -32.34 14.04 -34.83
C SER A 580 -32.50 14.30 -33.33
N LYS A 581 -33.49 13.67 -32.75
CA LYS A 581 -34.20 13.80 -31.48
C LYS A 581 -33.44 14.30 -30.23
N ARG A 582 -34.13 15.11 -29.44
CA ARG A 582 -33.78 15.65 -28.12
C ARG A 582 -33.29 14.56 -27.15
N ILE A 583 -32.16 14.75 -26.52
CA ILE A 583 -31.72 13.93 -25.37
C ILE A 583 -32.52 14.38 -24.16
N VAL A 584 -33.25 13.43 -23.58
CA VAL A 584 -34.01 13.60 -22.36
C VAL A 584 -33.16 13.13 -21.19
N MET A 585 -33.24 13.78 -20.03
CA MET A 585 -32.60 13.30 -18.79
C MET A 585 -33.04 11.86 -18.53
N PRO A 586 -32.09 11.00 -18.12
CA PRO A 586 -32.38 9.59 -17.92
C PRO A 586 -33.44 9.35 -16.86
N LYS A 587 -34.27 8.35 -17.11
CA LYS A 587 -35.38 7.92 -16.22
C LYS A 587 -35.13 6.53 -15.67
N GLU A 588 -35.86 6.14 -14.68
CA GLU A 588 -35.87 4.77 -14.19
C GLU A 588 -36.23 3.80 -15.34
N GLY A 589 -35.43 2.74 -15.47
CA GLY A 589 -35.53 1.78 -16.54
C GLY A 589 -34.67 2.06 -17.77
N ASP A 590 -34.12 3.27 -17.91
CA ASP A 590 -33.26 3.61 -19.05
C ASP A 590 -31.94 2.85 -18.98
N LYS A 591 -31.43 2.44 -20.16
CA LYS A 591 -30.10 1.89 -20.33
C LYS A 591 -29.11 3.03 -20.52
N LEU A 592 -27.99 2.94 -19.85
CA LEU A 592 -26.90 3.89 -19.99
C LEU A 592 -25.57 3.19 -20.19
N TYR A 593 -24.63 3.91 -20.73
CA TYR A 593 -23.24 3.49 -20.76
C TYR A 593 -22.40 4.43 -19.89
N HIS A 594 -21.62 3.86 -19.00
CA HIS A 594 -20.68 4.59 -18.15
C HIS A 594 -19.25 4.26 -18.58
N GLY A 595 -18.40 5.26 -18.81
CA GLY A 595 -17.04 5.09 -19.32
C GLY A 595 -16.18 4.09 -18.53
N VAL A 596 -16.41 3.94 -17.23
CA VAL A 596 -15.66 3.04 -16.35
C VAL A 596 -16.42 1.72 -16.10
N PHE A 597 -17.76 1.75 -15.97
CA PHE A 597 -18.55 0.58 -15.56
C PHE A 597 -19.27 -0.13 -16.73
N GLY A 598 -19.18 0.39 -17.93
CA GLY A 598 -19.82 -0.18 -19.11
C GLY A 598 -21.34 0.02 -19.14
N ASN A 599 -22.06 -0.91 -19.79
CA ASN A 599 -23.50 -0.85 -19.92
C ASN A 599 -24.21 -1.06 -18.58
N GLY A 600 -25.16 -0.20 -18.26
CA GLY A 600 -25.95 -0.25 -17.04
C GLY A 600 -27.43 0.09 -17.26
N VAL A 601 -28.26 -0.24 -16.27
CA VAL A 601 -29.70 0.08 -16.26
C VAL A 601 -30.04 0.82 -14.98
N ILE A 602 -30.73 1.94 -15.10
CA ILE A 602 -31.17 2.75 -13.96
C ILE A 602 -32.33 2.03 -13.28
N ARG A 603 -32.14 1.61 -12.04
CA ARG A 603 -33.16 0.92 -11.24
C ARG A 603 -34.08 1.85 -10.45
N SER A 604 -33.56 2.97 -9.97
CA SER A 604 -34.30 3.99 -9.25
C SER A 604 -33.62 5.33 -9.29
N ILE A 605 -34.35 6.41 -9.15
CA ILE A 605 -33.84 7.78 -9.02
C ILE A 605 -34.47 8.42 -7.78
N ASP A 606 -33.62 8.90 -6.86
CA ASP A 606 -34.10 9.58 -5.66
C ASP A 606 -34.45 11.07 -5.92
N LYS A 607 -35.04 11.73 -4.90
CA LYS A 607 -35.47 13.14 -4.98
C LYS A 607 -34.32 14.14 -5.22
N LEU A 608 -33.09 13.72 -5.03
CA LEU A 608 -31.88 14.53 -5.25
C LEU A 608 -31.27 14.27 -6.63
N GLY A 609 -31.91 13.46 -7.49
CA GLY A 609 -31.43 13.13 -8.82
C GLY A 609 -30.29 12.11 -8.81
N ILE A 610 -30.09 11.37 -7.71
CA ILE A 610 -29.12 10.29 -7.62
C ILE A 610 -29.79 9.01 -8.13
N GLY A 611 -29.29 8.50 -9.25
CA GLY A 611 -29.71 7.23 -9.84
C GLY A 611 -28.96 6.04 -9.26
N THR A 612 -29.69 4.99 -8.93
CA THR A 612 -29.15 3.67 -8.61
C THR A 612 -29.07 2.88 -9.92
N VAL A 613 -27.85 2.65 -10.42
CA VAL A 613 -27.59 2.03 -11.71
C VAL A 613 -26.98 0.65 -11.50
N TYR A 614 -27.60 -0.36 -12.12
CA TYR A 614 -27.06 -1.71 -12.18
C TYR A 614 -26.24 -1.89 -13.45
N PHE A 615 -24.99 -2.29 -13.33
CA PHE A 615 -24.05 -2.52 -14.44
C PHE A 615 -23.97 -4.00 -14.78
N GLU A 616 -24.33 -4.35 -16.03
CA GLU A 616 -24.43 -5.74 -16.47
C GLU A 616 -23.08 -6.46 -16.49
N ALA A 617 -22.01 -5.77 -16.86
CA ALA A 617 -20.67 -6.36 -16.98
C ALA A 617 -20.04 -6.73 -15.63
N SER A 618 -20.36 -5.99 -14.57
CA SER A 618 -19.81 -6.21 -13.22
C SER A 618 -20.77 -6.86 -12.25
N GLY A 619 -22.06 -6.99 -12.61
CA GLY A 619 -23.13 -7.42 -11.71
C GLY A 619 -23.40 -6.47 -10.53
N GLN A 620 -22.81 -5.28 -10.54
CA GLN A 620 -22.86 -4.34 -9.41
C GLN A 620 -23.87 -3.22 -9.60
N THR A 621 -24.36 -2.73 -8.48
CA THR A 621 -25.23 -1.55 -8.43
C THR A 621 -24.45 -0.37 -7.87
N LYS A 622 -24.45 0.77 -8.56
CA LYS A 622 -23.78 2.02 -8.15
C LYS A 622 -24.77 3.16 -8.05
N ARG A 623 -24.52 4.10 -7.15
CA ARG A 623 -25.28 5.34 -7.04
C ARG A 623 -24.52 6.45 -7.76
N LEU A 624 -25.17 7.09 -8.74
CA LEU A 624 -24.59 8.13 -9.58
C LEU A 624 -25.44 9.38 -9.53
N MET A 625 -24.84 10.56 -9.41
CA MET A 625 -25.50 11.83 -9.65
C MET A 625 -25.76 11.98 -11.15
N LEU A 626 -26.92 11.54 -11.62
CA LEU A 626 -27.23 11.41 -13.05
C LEU A 626 -27.05 12.71 -13.80
N GLU A 627 -27.51 13.81 -13.25
CA GLU A 627 -27.41 15.14 -13.89
C GLU A 627 -25.92 15.53 -14.07
N THR A 628 -25.10 15.34 -13.04
CA THR A 628 -23.66 15.64 -13.11
C THR A 628 -22.95 14.70 -14.05
N CYS A 629 -23.28 13.40 -14.01
CA CYS A 629 -22.69 12.41 -14.90
C CYS A 629 -23.05 12.64 -16.37
N VAL A 630 -24.28 13.03 -16.67
CA VAL A 630 -24.72 13.40 -18.03
C VAL A 630 -24.06 14.72 -18.46
N LYS A 631 -24.08 15.75 -17.60
CA LYS A 631 -23.44 17.05 -17.89
C LYS A 631 -21.94 16.92 -18.14
N ASN A 632 -21.28 16.02 -17.42
CA ASN A 632 -19.86 15.78 -17.55
C ASN A 632 -19.51 14.67 -18.55
N GLY A 633 -20.49 14.14 -19.29
CA GLY A 633 -20.29 13.09 -20.32
C GLY A 633 -19.78 11.75 -19.75
N ILE A 634 -19.88 11.57 -18.43
CA ILE A 634 -19.45 10.33 -17.74
C ILE A 634 -20.40 9.17 -18.08
N ILE A 635 -21.68 9.48 -18.34
CA ILE A 635 -22.68 8.54 -18.80
C ILE A 635 -23.35 9.02 -20.08
N THR A 636 -23.67 8.08 -20.96
CA THR A 636 -24.52 8.25 -22.13
C THR A 636 -25.77 7.37 -21.97
N VAL A 637 -26.96 7.94 -22.25
CA VAL A 637 -28.26 7.26 -22.12
C VAL A 637 -28.83 6.99 -23.51
#